data_e329f3e2acbe46e38f48bda667cebf3d
#
_entry.id   e329f3e2acbe46e38f48bda667cebf3d
#
_cell.length_a   1.000
_cell.length_b   1.000
_cell.length_c   1.000
_cell.angle_alpha   90.00
_cell.angle_beta   90.00
_cell.angle_gamma   90.00
#
_symmetry.space_group_name_H-M   'P 1'
#
loop_
_entity.id
_entity.type
_entity.pdbx_description
1 polymer ?
#
loop_
_entity_poly.entity_id
_entity_poly.type
_entity_poly.pdbx_seq_one_letter_code
_entity_poly.pdbx_strand_id
1 'polypeptide(L)'
;MEYYRQKKDEIAKELNTDLKQGLSAKEAQEKLAQVGPNALVEGKKKITFQVFLEQFKDLMVIILIIAAIISAFTGSLESTLVIIVVXILNAILGTVQHVKAEKSLESLKSLSAPTAKVLRNGQKMEIEAKDLVPGDILLLEAGDLVTADGRILENYSLQVNESSLTGESTNVDKLDTDFEKEVPLADRVNMVYSSSLVTYGRATVVVTATGMQTEIGKIASLMNETKERRTPLQVSLDQFSSRLATAILILCAVIFGIQMWRGQPLLDSLLFAVALAVAAIPEALSSIVTIVQAMGTQKMAKENAIIKNLAAVESLGSVSVICSDKTGTLTQNKMTVEDIYIGGKVLKPNELDLSNQLHRYLLYDVVLNNDASLAEDKAIGDPTESALLEMYRQVPGIDLGNGVLGLSEQELREHSKRLEEVPFDSDRKLMSTKHLIHTVPTIFVKGAIDVLLKRCVNIRFGDEIRPMTEEDRKEILAQNNYFSENGLRVLAFAYKESDEELSTEAEDGLTFIGLVSEMDPPREESVAAVARAKEAGIRTVMITGDHKVTAVAIAKKIGIFNEGDMALTGLELDALSDEELDQNIEKISVYARVSPENKIRIVNAWQRKDRIVSMIGDGVNDAPALKKADVGVAMGITGTEVSKDAASMILADDNFATIIKAVANGRTVYENIKNAIGYLLSGNLSAIITVLFASLAGLPVPFVAVQLLFINLVTDSLPALAIGMEPGDPDILKRKPRDPKAGILDKAFVSQITIQGLLISISVIAAFLIGLKDSPAVATTMAFSTLTFARLLHGFNCRSQHSIFKIGFKNNWYSLAAFAVGTILLALILFVPALHSLFAVTPLTGQEVMWLAGLALXPXILIQAVKMIRK
;
A
#
# COMPACT_ATOMS: atom_id res chain seq x y z
N MET A 1 9.95 11.49 -36.23
CA MET A 1 8.84 12.31 -36.81
C MET A 1 8.46 13.41 -35.83
N GLU A 2 8.17 14.60 -36.37
CA GLU A 2 7.91 15.77 -35.56
C GLU A 2 6.39 16.08 -35.54
N TYR A 3 5.63 15.29 -34.80
CA TYR A 3 4.16 15.41 -34.76
C TYR A 3 3.69 16.80 -34.28
N TYR A 4 4.49 17.52 -33.51
CA TYR A 4 4.12 18.88 -33.05
C TYR A 4 4.11 19.89 -34.20
N ARG A 5 4.77 19.59 -35.31
CA ARG A 5 4.83 20.46 -36.49
C ARG A 5 3.83 20.08 -37.57
N GLN A 6 3.17 18.93 -37.44
CA GLN A 6 2.21 18.41 -38.44
C GLN A 6 0.79 18.91 -38.15
N LYS A 7 -0.01 19.02 -39.20
CA LYS A 7 -1.43 19.31 -39.04
C LYS A 7 -2.17 18.06 -38.59
N LYS A 8 -3.29 18.25 -37.87
CA LYS A 8 -4.07 17.16 -37.30
C LYS A 8 -4.49 16.12 -38.36
N ASP A 9 -4.90 16.57 -39.55
CA ASP A 9 -5.32 15.66 -40.64
C ASP A 9 -4.17 14.80 -41.14
N GLU A 10 -2.96 15.37 -41.22
CA GLU A 10 -1.75 14.64 -41.60
C GLU A 10 -1.39 13.56 -40.58
N ILE A 11 -1.54 13.88 -39.30
CA ILE A 11 -1.30 12.93 -38.18
C ILE A 11 -2.32 11.78 -38.27
N ALA A 12 -3.60 12.10 -38.58
CA ALA A 12 -4.65 11.08 -38.69
C ALA A 12 -4.34 10.08 -39.79
N LYS A 13 -3.86 10.58 -40.94
CA LYS A 13 -3.48 9.74 -42.09
C LYS A 13 -2.25 8.87 -41.77
N GLU A 14 -1.24 9.48 -41.16
CA GLU A 14 0.01 8.79 -40.81
C GLU A 14 -0.21 7.70 -39.78
N LEU A 15 -1.05 7.95 -38.77
CA LEU A 15 -1.36 6.99 -37.71
C LEU A 15 -2.54 6.09 -38.09
N ASN A 16 -3.15 6.31 -39.25
CA ASN A 16 -4.23 5.48 -39.77
C ASN A 16 -5.39 5.39 -38.75
N THR A 17 -5.84 6.53 -38.27
CA THR A 17 -6.86 6.65 -37.21
C THR A 17 -7.93 7.69 -37.58
N ASP A 18 -9.09 7.61 -36.94
CA ASP A 18 -10.18 8.55 -37.02
C ASP A 18 -10.15 9.44 -35.77
N LEU A 19 -9.92 10.73 -35.94
CA LEU A 19 -9.79 11.65 -34.80
C LEU A 19 -11.10 11.86 -34.02
N LYS A 20 -12.26 11.52 -34.63
CA LYS A 20 -13.58 11.66 -33.99
C LYS A 20 -14.06 10.41 -33.30
N GLN A 21 -13.76 9.24 -33.84
CA GLN A 21 -14.28 7.97 -33.31
C GLN A 21 -13.19 7.06 -32.73
N GLY A 22 -11.94 7.36 -33.04
CA GLY A 22 -10.81 6.55 -32.60
C GLY A 22 -10.69 5.25 -33.39
N LEU A 23 -9.80 4.38 -32.92
CA LEU A 23 -9.56 3.06 -33.53
C LEU A 23 -10.68 2.09 -33.16
N SER A 24 -10.93 1.10 -34.05
CA SER A 24 -11.75 -0.04 -33.67
C SER A 24 -10.93 -0.97 -32.76
N ALA A 25 -11.60 -1.84 -32.02
CA ALA A 25 -10.95 -2.82 -31.15
C ALA A 25 -9.99 -3.72 -31.96
N LYS A 26 -10.39 -4.10 -33.18
CA LYS A 26 -9.57 -4.95 -34.07
C LYS A 26 -8.31 -4.21 -34.54
N GLU A 27 -8.48 -2.96 -34.95
CA GLU A 27 -7.35 -2.10 -35.39
C GLU A 27 -6.33 -1.89 -34.25
N ALA A 28 -6.85 -1.66 -33.03
CA ALA A 28 -6.00 -1.48 -31.84
C ALA A 28 -5.23 -2.75 -31.50
N GLN A 29 -5.87 -3.92 -31.61
CA GLN A 29 -5.21 -5.22 -31.37
C GLN A 29 -4.11 -5.48 -32.39
N GLU A 30 -4.38 -5.18 -33.66
CA GLU A 30 -3.41 -5.37 -34.74
C GLU A 30 -2.18 -4.46 -34.56
N LYS A 31 -2.40 -3.20 -34.18
CA LYS A 31 -1.32 -2.25 -33.90
C LYS A 31 -0.53 -2.67 -32.68
N LEU A 32 -1.18 -3.16 -31.64
CA LEU A 32 -0.53 -3.65 -30.40
C LEU A 32 0.41 -4.82 -30.72
N ALA A 33 0.00 -5.73 -31.59
CA ALA A 33 0.81 -6.86 -32.04
C ALA A 33 2.03 -6.40 -32.83
N GLN A 34 1.91 -5.31 -33.62
CA GLN A 34 3.01 -4.75 -34.43
C GLN A 34 4.01 -3.91 -33.61
N VAL A 35 3.49 -3.04 -32.73
CA VAL A 35 4.29 -2.05 -31.99
C VAL A 35 4.78 -2.60 -30.65
N GLY A 36 4.02 -3.50 -30.04
CA GLY A 36 4.29 -4.02 -28.72
C GLY A 36 3.61 -3.20 -27.62
N PRO A 37 3.64 -3.69 -26.38
CA PRO A 37 2.96 -3.03 -25.26
C PRO A 37 3.56 -1.65 -24.96
N ASN A 38 2.71 -0.76 -24.49
CA ASN A 38 3.08 0.59 -24.04
C ASN A 38 3.73 0.49 -22.65
N ALA A 39 4.97 0.06 -22.60
CA ALA A 39 5.71 -0.13 -21.38
C ALA A 39 7.19 0.15 -21.63
N LEU A 40 7.83 0.74 -20.64
CA LEU A 40 9.29 0.91 -20.68
C LEU A 40 9.93 -0.46 -20.45
N VAL A 41 10.95 -0.76 -21.25
CA VAL A 41 11.75 -1.97 -21.05
C VAL A 41 12.55 -1.75 -19.78
N GLU A 42 12.26 -2.51 -18.76
CA GLU A 42 13.04 -2.49 -17.53
C GLU A 42 14.46 -2.90 -17.88
N GLY A 43 15.45 -2.27 -17.24
CA GLY A 43 16.85 -2.58 -17.47
C GLY A 43 17.07 -4.08 -17.43
N LYS A 44 18.07 -4.58 -18.17
CA LYS A 44 18.36 -6.02 -18.31
C LYS A 44 18.22 -6.71 -16.97
N LYS A 45 17.19 -7.52 -16.82
CA LYS A 45 17.03 -8.40 -15.67
C LYS A 45 18.21 -9.36 -15.70
N LYS A 46 18.85 -9.56 -14.56
CA LYS A 46 19.91 -10.54 -14.41
C LYS A 46 19.33 -11.88 -14.84
N ILE A 47 20.01 -12.55 -15.76
CA ILE A 47 19.62 -13.91 -16.15
C ILE A 47 19.77 -14.82 -14.93
N THR A 48 18.99 -15.89 -14.89
CA THR A 48 18.98 -16.86 -13.78
C THR A 48 20.40 -17.35 -13.44
N PHE A 49 21.21 -17.58 -14.46
CA PHE A 49 22.61 -18.04 -14.26
C PHE A 49 23.47 -17.00 -13.54
N GLN A 50 23.28 -15.71 -13.84
CA GLN A 50 24.00 -14.62 -13.13
C GLN A 50 23.60 -14.56 -11.65
N VAL A 51 22.32 -14.75 -11.35
CA VAL A 51 21.80 -14.78 -9.97
C VAL A 51 22.44 -15.97 -9.24
N PHE A 52 22.50 -17.12 -9.88
CA PHE A 52 23.14 -18.33 -9.33
C PHE A 52 24.62 -18.07 -8.98
N LEU A 53 25.36 -17.43 -9.89
CA LEU A 53 26.80 -17.13 -9.67
C LEU A 53 26.99 -16.10 -8.55
N GLU A 54 26.07 -15.15 -8.41
CA GLU A 54 26.14 -14.13 -7.36
C GLU A 54 25.94 -14.73 -5.96
N GLN A 55 25.27 -15.88 -5.86
CA GLN A 55 25.09 -16.55 -4.57
C GLN A 55 26.43 -16.93 -3.96
N PHE A 56 27.46 -17.19 -4.78
CA PHE A 56 28.80 -17.56 -4.35
C PHE A 56 29.63 -16.37 -3.83
N LYS A 57 29.16 -15.13 -4.02
CA LYS A 57 29.84 -13.91 -3.53
C LYS A 57 29.53 -13.61 -2.06
N ASP A 58 28.50 -14.25 -1.51
CA ASP A 58 28.15 -14.12 -0.10
C ASP A 58 29.33 -14.55 0.77
N LEU A 59 29.69 -13.74 1.75
CA LEU A 59 30.82 -14.02 2.65
C LEU A 59 30.64 -15.35 3.38
N MET A 60 29.41 -15.70 3.75
CA MET A 60 29.08 -16.98 4.37
C MET A 60 29.39 -18.15 3.44
N VAL A 61 29.06 -18.04 2.17
CA VAL A 61 29.35 -19.05 1.15
C VAL A 61 30.88 -19.17 0.93
N ILE A 62 31.58 -18.05 0.95
CA ILE A 62 33.07 -18.03 0.83
C ILE A 62 33.69 -18.79 1.99
N ILE A 63 33.19 -18.62 3.22
CA ILE A 63 33.66 -19.36 4.41
C ILE A 63 33.43 -20.88 4.21
N LEU A 64 32.26 -21.26 3.64
CA LEU A 64 31.97 -22.67 3.33
C LEU A 64 32.92 -23.24 2.27
N ILE A 65 33.27 -22.45 1.26
CA ILE A 65 34.24 -22.86 0.22
C ILE A 65 35.62 -23.07 0.85
N ILE A 66 36.04 -22.18 1.75
CA ILE A 66 37.30 -22.31 2.49
C ILE A 66 37.27 -23.61 3.36
N ALA A 67 36.13 -23.85 4.00
CA ALA A 67 35.92 -25.09 4.79
C ALA A 67 36.05 -26.34 3.92
N ALA A 68 35.51 -26.31 2.68
CA ALA A 68 35.60 -27.40 1.72
C ALA A 68 37.08 -27.67 1.32
N ILE A 69 37.83 -26.61 1.09
CA ILE A 69 39.28 -26.69 0.73
C ILE A 69 40.04 -27.29 1.87
N ILE A 70 39.80 -26.85 3.11
CA ILE A 70 40.43 -27.39 4.33
C ILE A 70 40.10 -28.89 4.50
N SER A 71 38.86 -29.28 4.29
CA SER A 71 38.43 -30.68 4.36
C SER A 71 39.14 -31.55 3.34
N ALA A 72 39.35 -31.02 2.12
CA ALA A 72 40.09 -31.70 1.05
C ALA A 72 41.56 -31.99 1.49
N PHE A 73 42.20 -31.00 2.11
CA PHE A 73 43.57 -31.12 2.59
C PHE A 73 43.69 -32.06 3.79
N THR A 74 42.61 -32.19 4.57
CA THR A 74 42.61 -33.10 5.74
C THR A 74 42.30 -34.57 5.32
N GLY A 75 42.15 -34.87 4.02
CA GLY A 75 41.92 -36.18 3.49
C GLY A 75 40.49 -36.69 3.54
N SER A 76 39.54 -35.82 3.89
CA SER A 76 38.11 -36.18 3.95
C SER A 76 37.43 -35.83 2.63
N LEU A 77 37.62 -36.66 1.59
CA LEU A 77 37.03 -36.44 0.28
C LEU A 77 35.51 -36.47 0.30
N GLU A 78 34.91 -37.33 1.11
CA GLU A 78 33.46 -37.44 1.25
C GLU A 78 32.86 -36.14 1.82
N SER A 79 33.47 -35.58 2.87
CA SER A 79 33.05 -34.33 3.49
C SER A 79 33.20 -33.15 2.50
N THR A 80 34.30 -33.12 1.76
CA THR A 80 34.56 -32.10 0.75
C THR A 80 33.48 -32.09 -0.33
N LEU A 81 33.13 -33.29 -0.84
CA LEU A 81 32.09 -33.46 -1.87
C LEU A 81 30.74 -32.98 -1.35
N VAL A 82 30.40 -33.32 -0.09
CA VAL A 82 29.11 -32.92 0.49
C VAL A 82 29.07 -31.43 0.68
N ILE A 83 30.14 -30.78 1.16
CA ILE A 83 30.21 -29.34 1.32
C ILE A 83 30.00 -28.64 -0.05
N ILE A 84 30.64 -29.13 -1.10
CA ILE A 84 30.52 -28.62 -2.46
C ILE A 84 29.09 -28.80 -2.96
N VAL A 85 28.48 -29.95 -2.78
CA VAL A 85 27.10 -30.24 -3.19
C VAL A 85 26.15 -29.29 -2.45
N VAL A 86 26.36 -29.10 -1.18
CA VAL A 86 25.56 -28.18 -0.40
C VAL A 86 25.71 -26.75 -0.88
N UNK A 87 26.69 -26.20 -1.21
CA UNK A 87 26.96 -25.04 -1.66
C UNK A 87 26.25 -24.84 -2.80
N ILE A 88 26.32 -25.78 -3.70
CA ILE A 88 25.58 -25.72 -4.97
C ILE A 88 24.07 -25.75 -4.72
N LEU A 89 23.61 -26.64 -3.86
CA LEU A 89 22.17 -26.68 -3.49
C LEU A 89 21.70 -25.38 -2.85
N ASN A 90 22.52 -24.77 -2.01
CA ASN A 90 22.21 -23.49 -1.39
C ASN A 90 22.10 -22.38 -2.46
N ALA A 91 23.02 -22.38 -3.42
CA ALA A 91 23.00 -21.43 -4.54
C ALA A 91 21.75 -21.62 -5.40
N ILE A 92 21.37 -22.87 -5.67
CA ILE A 92 20.14 -23.20 -6.42
C ILE A 92 18.91 -22.70 -5.64
N LEU A 93 18.84 -23.00 -4.35
CA LEU A 93 17.74 -22.59 -3.50
C LEU A 93 17.61 -21.05 -3.45
N GLY A 94 18.72 -20.34 -3.26
CA GLY A 94 18.77 -18.88 -3.27
C GLY A 94 18.29 -18.30 -4.61
N THR A 95 18.68 -18.94 -5.71
CA THR A 95 18.27 -18.56 -7.06
C THR A 95 16.75 -18.73 -7.24
N VAL A 96 16.22 -19.88 -6.85
CA VAL A 96 14.78 -20.18 -6.94
C VAL A 96 13.98 -19.17 -6.11
N GLN A 97 14.45 -18.87 -4.90
CA GLN A 97 13.81 -17.91 -4.01
C GLN A 97 13.81 -16.49 -4.60
N HIS A 98 14.95 -16.09 -5.18
CA HIS A 98 15.08 -14.78 -5.84
C HIS A 98 14.10 -14.67 -7.02
N VAL A 99 14.01 -15.71 -7.86
CA VAL A 99 13.11 -15.76 -9.03
C VAL A 99 11.64 -15.69 -8.56
N LYS A 100 11.28 -16.44 -7.52
CA LYS A 100 9.91 -16.42 -6.96
C LYS A 100 9.55 -15.05 -6.39
N ALA A 101 10.47 -14.43 -5.66
CA ALA A 101 10.27 -13.08 -5.09
C ALA A 101 10.06 -12.06 -6.21
N GLU A 102 10.86 -12.13 -7.28
CA GLU A 102 10.74 -11.28 -8.46
C GLU A 102 9.37 -11.43 -9.13
N LYS A 103 8.90 -12.68 -9.32
CA LYS A 103 7.60 -12.96 -9.92
C LYS A 103 6.45 -12.42 -9.06
N SER A 104 6.55 -12.54 -7.72
CA SER A 104 5.55 -12.00 -6.79
C SER A 104 5.45 -10.48 -6.92
N LEU A 105 6.59 -9.80 -6.99
CA LEU A 105 6.63 -8.33 -7.14
C LEU A 105 6.06 -7.90 -8.50
N GLU A 106 6.35 -8.63 -9.57
CA GLU A 106 5.78 -8.37 -10.91
C GLU A 106 4.27 -8.51 -10.90
N SER A 107 3.76 -9.55 -10.23
CA SER A 107 2.32 -9.78 -10.08
C SER A 107 1.64 -8.62 -9.35
N LEU A 108 2.28 -8.12 -8.28
CA LEU A 108 1.78 -6.95 -7.53
C LEU A 108 1.81 -5.68 -8.37
N LYS A 109 2.86 -5.47 -9.16
CA LYS A 109 2.97 -4.32 -10.06
C LYS A 109 1.83 -4.32 -11.08
N SER A 110 1.43 -5.49 -11.58
CA SER A 110 0.33 -5.59 -12.54
C SER A 110 -1.02 -5.20 -11.92
N LEU A 111 -1.21 -5.45 -10.62
CA LEU A 111 -2.43 -5.03 -9.90
C LEU A 111 -2.50 -3.52 -9.72
N SER A 112 -1.37 -2.82 -9.68
CA SER A 112 -1.30 -1.37 -9.52
C SER A 112 -1.01 -0.64 -10.85
N ALA A 113 -1.13 -1.33 -11.98
CA ALA A 113 -0.81 -0.77 -13.29
C ALA A 113 -1.71 0.42 -13.63
N PRO A 114 -1.16 1.49 -14.24
CA PRO A 114 -1.98 2.64 -14.61
C PRO A 114 -3.00 2.29 -15.68
N THR A 115 -4.12 3.02 -15.68
CA THR A 115 -5.17 2.89 -16.68
C THR A 115 -5.21 4.15 -17.54
N ALA A 116 -5.84 4.05 -18.70
CA ALA A 116 -6.02 5.17 -19.62
C ALA A 116 -7.46 5.19 -20.14
N LYS A 117 -8.01 6.38 -20.26
CA LYS A 117 -9.34 6.59 -20.84
C LYS A 117 -9.17 6.87 -22.32
N VAL A 118 -9.81 6.06 -23.15
CA VAL A 118 -9.69 6.15 -24.60
C VAL A 118 -11.06 6.18 -25.27
N LEU A 119 -11.08 6.70 -26.50
CA LEU A 119 -12.24 6.67 -27.37
C LEU A 119 -11.96 5.64 -28.47
N ARG A 120 -12.69 4.54 -28.45
CA ARG A 120 -12.59 3.48 -29.48
C ARG A 120 -13.99 3.15 -29.99
N ASN A 121 -14.15 3.06 -31.32
CA ASN A 121 -15.44 2.86 -31.97
C ASN A 121 -16.48 3.92 -31.55
N GLY A 122 -16.02 5.13 -31.28
CA GLY A 122 -16.89 6.23 -30.83
C GLY A 122 -17.38 6.11 -29.39
N GLN A 123 -16.88 5.13 -28.62
CA GLN A 123 -17.28 4.90 -27.24
C GLN A 123 -16.10 5.14 -26.30
N LYS A 124 -16.39 5.86 -25.20
CA LYS A 124 -15.40 6.09 -24.14
C LYS A 124 -15.24 4.78 -23.35
N MET A 125 -13.98 4.39 -23.12
CA MET A 125 -13.68 3.20 -22.32
C MET A 125 -12.38 3.39 -21.55
N GLU A 126 -12.23 2.64 -20.49
CA GLU A 126 -11.01 2.62 -19.70
C GLU A 126 -10.27 1.33 -20.00
N ILE A 127 -9.01 1.45 -20.39
CA ILE A 127 -8.14 0.30 -20.70
C ILE A 127 -6.89 0.38 -19.85
N GLU A 128 -6.17 -0.72 -19.74
CA GLU A 128 -4.82 -0.69 -19.14
C GLU A 128 -3.91 0.14 -20.04
N ALA A 129 -3.07 0.97 -19.44
CA ALA A 129 -2.17 1.86 -20.20
C ALA A 129 -1.24 1.09 -21.15
N LYS A 130 -0.88 -0.14 -20.78
CA LYS A 130 -0.02 -1.01 -21.61
C LYS A 130 -0.66 -1.37 -22.96
N ASP A 131 -1.97 -1.26 -23.08
CA ASP A 131 -2.72 -1.59 -24.30
C ASP A 131 -2.91 -0.39 -25.23
N LEU A 132 -2.42 0.80 -24.87
CA LEU A 132 -2.41 1.98 -25.74
C LEU A 132 -1.53 1.74 -26.96
N VAL A 133 -1.99 2.20 -28.11
CA VAL A 133 -1.23 2.13 -29.38
C VAL A 133 -1.25 3.50 -30.05
N PRO A 134 -0.25 3.84 -30.88
CA PRO A 134 -0.29 5.07 -31.65
C PRO A 134 -1.56 5.11 -32.53
N GLY A 135 -2.25 6.23 -32.49
CA GLY A 135 -3.54 6.41 -33.16
C GLY A 135 -4.74 6.35 -32.22
N ASP A 136 -4.59 5.85 -31.00
CA ASP A 136 -5.66 5.92 -29.99
C ASP A 136 -6.00 7.38 -29.67
N ILE A 137 -7.26 7.62 -29.35
CA ILE A 137 -7.72 8.93 -28.89
C ILE A 137 -7.78 8.88 -27.37
N LEU A 138 -6.85 9.56 -26.72
CA LEU A 138 -6.69 9.58 -25.25
C LEU A 138 -7.44 10.77 -24.67
N LEU A 139 -8.23 10.52 -23.63
CA LEU A 139 -9.00 11.54 -22.92
C LEU A 139 -8.29 11.83 -21.59
N LEU A 140 -7.89 13.09 -21.39
CA LEU A 140 -7.17 13.53 -20.20
C LEU A 140 -8.00 14.53 -19.39
N GLU A 141 -7.95 14.39 -18.08
CA GLU A 141 -8.56 15.34 -17.14
C GLU A 141 -7.70 15.51 -15.91
N ALA A 142 -7.96 16.55 -15.12
CA ALA A 142 -7.17 16.83 -13.90
C ALA A 142 -7.12 15.59 -13.01
N GLY A 143 -5.91 15.23 -12.53
CA GLY A 143 -5.66 14.06 -11.73
C GLY A 143 -5.15 12.86 -12.52
N ASP A 144 -5.18 12.93 -13.85
CA ASP A 144 -4.69 11.80 -14.67
C ASP A 144 -3.17 11.86 -14.83
N LEU A 145 -2.59 10.68 -14.92
CA LEU A 145 -1.21 10.49 -15.39
C LEU A 145 -1.26 10.39 -16.92
N VAL A 146 -0.40 11.12 -17.61
CA VAL A 146 -0.27 11.00 -19.07
C VAL A 146 0.52 9.70 -19.32
N THR A 147 -0.11 8.76 -20.02
CA THR A 147 0.42 7.40 -20.17
C THR A 147 1.10 7.13 -21.51
N ALA A 148 1.07 8.10 -22.42
CA ALA A 148 1.75 8.01 -23.72
C ALA A 148 1.98 9.42 -24.26
N ASP A 149 2.91 9.58 -25.18
CA ASP A 149 3.11 10.85 -25.87
C ASP A 149 1.97 11.08 -26.87
N GLY A 150 1.49 12.30 -26.97
CA GLY A 150 0.39 12.61 -27.88
C GLY A 150 0.30 14.06 -28.29
N ARG A 151 -0.43 14.27 -29.39
CA ARG A 151 -0.72 15.60 -29.93
C ARG A 151 -2.12 16.03 -29.49
N ILE A 152 -2.23 17.23 -28.94
CA ILE A 152 -3.51 17.76 -28.45
C ILE A 152 -4.45 18.03 -29.66
N LEU A 153 -5.66 17.49 -29.60
CA LEU A 153 -6.73 17.71 -30.59
C LEU A 153 -7.71 18.79 -30.14
N GLU A 154 -8.10 18.76 -28.88
CA GLU A 154 -8.98 19.73 -28.21
C GLU A 154 -8.43 20.04 -26.83
N ASN A 155 -8.41 21.31 -26.48
CA ASN A 155 -7.85 21.76 -25.20
C ASN A 155 -8.87 22.60 -24.43
N TYR A 156 -9.05 22.26 -23.15
CA TYR A 156 -9.93 22.99 -22.21
C TYR A 156 -9.11 23.36 -20.97
N SER A 157 -8.22 24.35 -21.10
CA SER A 157 -7.37 24.90 -20.04
C SER A 157 -6.47 23.84 -19.41
N LEU A 158 -5.94 22.93 -20.18
CA LEU A 158 -5.06 21.85 -19.69
C LEU A 158 -3.78 22.43 -19.13
N GLN A 159 -3.43 22.04 -17.90
CA GLN A 159 -2.12 22.30 -17.28
C GLN A 159 -1.50 20.97 -16.89
N VAL A 160 -0.22 20.86 -17.16
CA VAL A 160 0.51 19.60 -16.95
C VAL A 160 1.83 19.89 -16.21
N ASN A 161 2.17 19.05 -15.27
CA ASN A 161 3.48 19.06 -14.61
C ASN A 161 4.38 18.09 -15.37
N GLU A 162 5.42 18.61 -15.98
CA GLU A 162 6.38 17.84 -16.80
C GLU A 162 7.73 17.68 -16.10
N SER A 163 7.78 17.81 -14.79
CA SER A 163 9.03 17.78 -14.02
C SER A 163 9.84 16.49 -14.22
N SER A 164 9.16 15.38 -14.45
CA SER A 164 9.83 14.08 -14.71
C SER A 164 10.63 14.08 -16.03
N LEU A 165 10.26 14.95 -16.95
CA LEU A 165 10.91 15.04 -18.28
C LEU A 165 11.82 16.26 -18.39
N THR A 166 11.39 17.43 -17.89
CA THR A 166 12.10 18.71 -18.04
C THR A 166 12.89 19.13 -16.80
N GLY A 167 12.57 18.57 -15.65
CA GLY A 167 13.15 18.96 -14.35
C GLY A 167 12.51 20.19 -13.73
N GLU A 168 11.58 20.86 -14.44
CA GLU A 168 10.92 22.06 -13.95
C GLU A 168 9.63 21.70 -13.20
N SER A 169 9.50 22.17 -11.99
CA SER A 169 8.36 21.84 -11.11
C SER A 169 7.12 22.69 -11.36
N THR A 170 7.22 23.76 -12.15
CA THR A 170 6.08 24.62 -12.49
C THR A 170 5.16 23.93 -13.49
N ASN A 171 3.85 24.16 -13.34
CA ASN A 171 2.85 23.65 -14.28
C ASN A 171 2.97 24.39 -15.63
N VAL A 172 2.81 23.63 -16.72
CA VAL A 172 2.86 24.15 -18.09
C VAL A 172 1.45 24.25 -18.63
N ASP A 173 1.06 25.44 -19.11
CA ASP A 173 -0.21 25.64 -19.81
C ASP A 173 -0.08 25.07 -21.23
N LYS A 174 -0.96 24.15 -21.59
CA LYS A 174 -0.98 23.54 -22.91
C LYS A 174 -1.95 24.32 -23.82
N LEU A 175 -1.65 24.34 -25.10
CA LEU A 175 -2.42 25.05 -26.10
C LEU A 175 -2.64 24.16 -27.32
N ASP A 176 -3.78 24.33 -27.98
CA ASP A 176 -4.06 23.70 -29.29
C ASP A 176 -3.58 24.66 -30.37
N THR A 177 -2.30 24.58 -30.68
CA THR A 177 -1.67 25.47 -31.66
C THR A 177 -0.80 24.65 -32.62
N ASP A 178 -0.55 25.17 -33.80
CA ASP A 178 0.34 24.55 -34.78
C ASP A 178 1.70 25.26 -34.76
N PHE A 179 2.77 24.49 -34.84
CA PHE A 179 4.12 25.02 -34.96
C PHE A 179 4.65 24.79 -36.38
N GLU A 180 5.24 25.84 -36.95
CA GLU A 180 5.89 25.76 -38.26
C GLU A 180 7.39 25.54 -38.13
N LYS A 181 7.98 26.04 -37.02
CA LYS A 181 9.42 25.97 -36.77
C LYS A 181 9.72 24.94 -35.69
N GLU A 182 10.97 24.49 -35.70
CA GLU A 182 11.47 23.61 -34.64
C GLU A 182 11.53 24.34 -33.31
N VAL A 183 10.98 23.73 -32.25
CA VAL A 183 10.97 24.27 -30.89
C VAL A 183 11.54 23.21 -29.92
N PRO A 184 12.18 23.65 -28.81
CA PRO A 184 12.67 22.72 -27.80
C PRO A 184 11.51 21.96 -27.16
N LEU A 185 11.81 20.79 -26.61
CA LEU A 185 10.83 19.88 -26.01
C LEU A 185 9.95 20.59 -24.98
N ALA A 186 10.51 21.40 -24.10
CA ALA A 186 9.81 22.10 -23.04
C ALA A 186 8.80 23.15 -23.58
N ASP A 187 8.99 23.61 -24.80
CA ASP A 187 8.16 24.64 -25.43
C ASP A 187 7.10 24.07 -26.38
N ARG A 188 7.02 22.74 -26.52
CA ARG A 188 6.04 22.08 -27.40
C ARG A 188 4.69 22.00 -26.68
N VAL A 189 4.01 23.14 -26.55
CA VAL A 189 2.79 23.29 -25.78
C VAL A 189 1.58 22.56 -26.38
N ASN A 190 1.68 22.10 -27.64
CA ASN A 190 0.61 21.33 -28.30
C ASN A 190 0.80 19.81 -28.15
N MET A 191 1.81 19.38 -27.39
CA MET A 191 2.10 17.96 -27.12
C MET A 191 1.97 17.66 -25.63
N VAL A 192 1.57 16.43 -25.32
CA VAL A 192 1.65 15.88 -23.96
C VAL A 192 2.63 14.72 -23.97
N TYR A 193 3.30 14.49 -22.84
CA TYR A 193 4.38 13.51 -22.73
C TYR A 193 4.11 12.53 -21.60
N SER A 194 4.43 11.27 -21.88
CA SER A 194 4.29 10.17 -20.92
C SER A 194 5.02 10.50 -19.61
N SER A 195 4.42 10.13 -18.49
CA SER A 195 4.87 10.35 -17.10
C SER A 195 4.66 11.77 -16.59
N SER A 196 3.99 12.61 -17.37
CA SER A 196 3.55 13.94 -16.93
C SER A 196 2.25 13.80 -16.14
N LEU A 197 1.97 14.77 -15.28
CA LEU A 197 0.81 14.76 -14.40
C LEU A 197 -0.15 15.89 -14.79
N VAL A 198 -1.42 15.57 -15.07
CA VAL A 198 -2.44 16.58 -15.39
C VAL A 198 -2.89 17.22 -14.07
N THR A 199 -2.61 18.50 -13.92
CA THR A 199 -2.91 19.26 -12.70
C THR A 199 -4.21 20.07 -12.78
N TYR A 200 -4.64 20.41 -14.00
CA TYR A 200 -5.84 21.23 -14.20
C TYR A 200 -6.39 21.03 -15.62
N GLY A 201 -7.69 21.17 -15.78
CA GLY A 201 -8.34 21.17 -17.09
C GLY A 201 -8.53 19.77 -17.67
N ARG A 202 -8.81 19.73 -18.97
CA ARG A 202 -9.00 18.48 -19.72
C ARG A 202 -8.59 18.67 -21.17
N ALA A 203 -8.34 17.57 -21.85
CA ALA A 203 -7.97 17.58 -23.27
C ALA A 203 -8.28 16.24 -23.94
N THR A 204 -8.45 16.31 -25.27
CA THR A 204 -8.50 15.14 -26.13
C THR A 204 -7.21 15.12 -26.95
N VAL A 205 -6.55 13.97 -26.99
CA VAL A 205 -5.19 13.81 -27.51
C VAL A 205 -5.16 12.59 -28.43
N VAL A 206 -4.46 12.68 -29.56
CA VAL A 206 -4.13 11.50 -30.37
C VAL A 206 -2.74 10.99 -29.95
N VAL A 207 -2.66 9.71 -29.59
CA VAL A 207 -1.41 9.06 -29.15
C VAL A 207 -0.47 8.98 -30.36
N THR A 208 0.73 9.54 -30.22
CA THR A 208 1.75 9.57 -31.28
C THR A 208 2.90 8.60 -31.04
N ALA A 209 3.20 8.26 -29.78
CA ALA A 209 4.28 7.35 -29.42
C ALA A 209 3.95 6.64 -28.11
N THR A 210 4.35 5.38 -28.02
CA THR A 210 4.14 4.52 -26.84
C THR A 210 5.46 3.84 -26.46
N GLY A 211 5.55 3.42 -25.20
CA GLY A 211 6.67 2.61 -24.68
C GLY A 211 8.01 3.29 -24.85
N MET A 212 8.95 2.59 -25.42
CA MET A 212 10.33 3.08 -25.61
C MET A 212 10.44 4.18 -26.66
N GLN A 213 9.40 4.40 -27.48
CA GLN A 213 9.36 5.46 -28.48
C GLN A 213 8.93 6.81 -27.90
N THR A 214 8.43 6.84 -26.67
CA THR A 214 8.11 8.08 -25.96
C THR A 214 9.39 8.84 -25.59
N GLU A 215 9.27 10.15 -25.30
CA GLU A 215 10.43 10.94 -24.87
C GLU A 215 11.05 10.38 -23.58
N ILE A 216 10.22 9.94 -22.63
CA ILE A 216 10.71 9.31 -21.39
C ILE A 216 11.37 7.94 -21.71
N GLY A 217 10.85 7.23 -22.71
CA GLY A 217 11.44 5.96 -23.18
C GLY A 217 12.82 6.13 -23.78
N LYS A 218 13.02 7.23 -24.53
CA LYS A 218 14.33 7.57 -25.10
C LYS A 218 15.36 7.85 -23.99
N ILE A 219 14.93 8.53 -22.91
CA ILE A 219 15.79 8.78 -21.73
C ILE A 219 16.09 7.46 -21.02
N ALA A 220 15.10 6.61 -20.84
CA ALA A 220 15.25 5.30 -20.15
C ALA A 220 16.25 4.41 -20.88
N SER A 221 16.31 4.48 -22.22
CA SER A 221 17.25 3.68 -23.02
C SER A 221 18.71 4.08 -22.79
N LEU A 222 18.94 5.31 -22.31
CA LEU A 222 20.29 5.80 -21.98
C LEU A 222 20.71 5.42 -20.56
N MET A 223 19.75 5.02 -19.70
CA MET A 223 19.98 4.69 -18.29
C MET A 223 19.77 3.19 -18.07
N ASN A 224 20.75 2.40 -18.41
CA ASN A 224 20.63 0.93 -18.42
C ASN A 224 20.79 0.26 -17.05
N GLU A 225 20.71 1.01 -15.95
CA GLU A 225 20.89 0.43 -14.62
C GLU A 225 19.68 0.65 -13.73
N THR A 226 18.88 -0.41 -13.54
CA THR A 226 17.89 -0.48 -12.48
C THR A 226 18.62 -0.92 -11.20
N LYS A 227 18.79 -0.01 -10.27
CA LYS A 227 19.26 -0.36 -8.94
C LYS A 227 18.05 -0.84 -8.15
N GLU A 228 18.04 -2.10 -7.76
CA GLU A 228 17.06 -2.64 -6.84
C GLU A 228 17.26 -1.92 -5.49
N ARG A 229 16.23 -1.25 -5.00
CA ARG A 229 16.27 -0.60 -3.69
C ARG A 229 16.09 -1.68 -2.62
N ARG A 230 17.10 -1.88 -1.80
CA ARG A 230 17.04 -2.80 -0.65
C ARG A 230 16.25 -2.14 0.47
N THR A 231 15.43 -2.93 1.15
CA THR A 231 14.70 -2.44 2.33
C THR A 231 15.67 -2.19 3.49
N PRO A 232 15.31 -1.31 4.44
CA PRO A 232 16.15 -1.10 5.64
C PRO A 232 16.46 -2.39 6.40
N LEU A 233 15.50 -3.31 6.49
CA LEU A 233 15.68 -4.61 7.13
C LEU A 233 16.74 -5.43 6.39
N GLN A 234 16.68 -5.47 5.04
CA GLN A 234 17.66 -6.19 4.22
C GLN A 234 19.08 -5.62 4.43
N VAL A 235 19.21 -4.28 4.48
CA VAL A 235 20.50 -3.62 4.74
C VAL A 235 21.02 -3.98 6.13
N SER A 236 20.15 -3.95 7.16
CA SER A 236 20.52 -4.31 8.54
C SER A 236 20.96 -5.75 8.64
N LEU A 237 20.28 -6.66 7.95
CA LEU A 237 20.61 -8.09 7.95
C LEU A 237 21.95 -8.36 7.24
N ASP A 238 22.22 -7.63 6.14
CA ASP A 238 23.51 -7.73 5.43
C ASP A 238 24.65 -7.28 6.33
N GLN A 239 24.49 -6.17 7.04
CA GLN A 239 25.49 -5.67 8.01
C GLN A 239 25.69 -6.67 9.14
N PHE A 240 24.60 -7.22 9.68
CA PHE A 240 24.65 -8.24 10.73
C PHE A 240 25.37 -9.49 10.24
N SER A 241 25.09 -9.94 9.01
CA SER A 241 25.74 -11.12 8.41
C SER A 241 27.25 -10.91 8.26
N SER A 242 27.68 -9.71 7.84
CA SER A 242 29.10 -9.36 7.69
C SER A 242 29.81 -9.36 9.05
N ARG A 243 29.18 -8.76 10.07
CA ARG A 243 29.72 -8.73 11.44
C ARG A 243 29.83 -10.15 12.02
N LEU A 244 28.79 -10.97 11.80
CA LEU A 244 28.74 -12.34 12.24
C LEU A 244 29.84 -13.17 11.56
N ALA A 245 30.03 -12.99 10.24
CA ALA A 245 31.10 -13.68 9.49
C ALA A 245 32.47 -13.34 10.04
N THR A 246 32.72 -12.06 10.35
CA THR A 246 33.97 -11.59 10.95
C THR A 246 34.19 -12.23 12.33
N ALA A 247 33.15 -12.25 13.16
CA ALA A 247 33.22 -12.87 14.49
C ALA A 247 33.50 -14.38 14.40
N ILE A 248 32.87 -15.07 13.44
CA ILE A 248 33.08 -16.50 13.18
C ILE A 248 34.55 -16.76 12.81
N LEU A 249 35.11 -15.94 11.90
CA LEU A 249 36.52 -16.11 11.48
C LEU A 249 37.48 -15.92 12.66
N ILE A 250 37.23 -14.89 13.50
CA ILE A 250 38.05 -14.63 14.68
C ILE A 250 37.94 -15.81 15.64
N LEU A 251 36.74 -16.32 15.90
CA LEU A 251 36.48 -17.42 16.79
C LEU A 251 37.14 -18.73 16.29
N CYS A 252 37.07 -18.98 14.98
CA CYS A 252 37.73 -20.13 14.35
C CYS A 252 39.25 -20.05 14.53
N ALA A 253 39.84 -18.88 14.34
CA ALA A 253 41.28 -18.64 14.53
C ALA A 253 41.68 -18.86 15.98
N VAL A 254 40.88 -18.38 16.93
CA VAL A 254 41.12 -18.56 18.38
C VAL A 254 41.07 -20.06 18.75
N ILE A 255 40.06 -20.79 18.28
CA ILE A 255 39.91 -22.24 18.56
C ILE A 255 41.05 -23.01 17.94
N PHE A 256 41.42 -22.71 16.72
CA PHE A 256 42.54 -23.31 16.02
C PHE A 256 43.84 -23.08 16.83
N GLY A 257 44.08 -21.84 17.26
CA GLY A 257 45.23 -21.47 18.09
C GLY A 257 45.29 -22.24 19.40
N ILE A 258 44.13 -22.33 20.11
CA ILE A 258 44.04 -23.07 21.40
C ILE A 258 44.37 -24.55 21.19
N GLN A 259 43.81 -25.16 20.13
CA GLN A 259 44.05 -26.58 19.83
C GLN A 259 45.52 -26.81 19.51
N MET A 260 46.14 -25.93 18.71
CA MET A 260 47.58 -26.02 18.37
C MET A 260 48.45 -25.84 19.62
N TRP A 261 48.13 -24.90 20.50
CA TRP A 261 48.83 -24.64 21.76
C TRP A 261 48.78 -25.85 22.70
N ARG A 262 47.69 -26.57 22.70
CA ARG A 262 47.49 -27.80 23.48
C ARG A 262 48.25 -29.01 22.90
N GLY A 263 48.91 -28.82 21.75
CA GLY A 263 49.70 -29.86 21.11
C GLY A 263 48.85 -30.85 20.30
N GLN A 264 47.58 -30.51 20.01
CA GLN A 264 46.71 -31.36 19.18
C GLN A 264 47.21 -31.42 17.74
N PRO A 265 47.01 -32.55 17.04
CA PRO A 265 47.40 -32.64 15.63
C PRO A 265 46.75 -31.50 14.81
N LEU A 266 47.43 -31.05 13.78
CA LEU A 266 46.96 -30.02 12.85
C LEU A 266 45.59 -30.38 12.26
N LEU A 267 45.43 -31.66 11.90
CA LEU A 267 44.19 -32.19 11.32
C LEU A 267 42.99 -31.99 12.25
N ASP A 268 43.12 -32.39 13.53
CA ASP A 268 42.08 -32.27 14.55
C ASP A 268 41.74 -30.80 14.83
N SER A 269 42.77 -29.94 14.86
CA SER A 269 42.60 -28.49 15.09
C SER A 269 41.80 -27.86 13.97
N LEU A 270 42.09 -28.24 12.71
CA LEU A 270 41.36 -27.76 11.52
C LEU A 270 39.91 -28.26 11.53
N LEU A 271 39.66 -29.51 11.95
CA LEU A 271 38.32 -30.09 12.04
C LEU A 271 37.46 -29.32 13.04
N PHE A 272 38.01 -28.94 14.21
CA PHE A 272 37.28 -28.08 15.17
C PHE A 272 36.94 -26.72 14.60
N ALA A 273 37.89 -26.07 13.90
CA ALA A 273 37.67 -24.77 13.29
C ALA A 273 36.59 -24.85 12.21
N VAL A 274 36.64 -25.89 11.36
CA VAL A 274 35.66 -26.12 10.29
C VAL A 274 34.27 -26.37 10.90
N ALA A 275 34.19 -27.23 11.94
CA ALA A 275 32.91 -27.49 12.61
C ALA A 275 32.32 -26.22 13.20
N LEU A 276 33.14 -25.40 13.83
CA LEU A 276 32.69 -24.13 14.43
C LEU A 276 32.16 -23.16 13.36
N ALA A 277 32.89 -23.03 12.23
CA ALA A 277 32.50 -22.17 11.13
C ALA A 277 31.13 -22.58 10.56
N VAL A 278 30.96 -23.87 10.29
CA VAL A 278 29.72 -24.41 9.72
C VAL A 278 28.55 -24.26 10.72
N ALA A 279 28.80 -24.53 11.99
CA ALA A 279 27.78 -24.42 13.05
C ALA A 279 27.25 -22.98 13.18
N ALA A 280 28.12 -22.01 12.99
CA ALA A 280 27.79 -20.60 13.24
C ALA A 280 27.07 -19.92 12.07
N ILE A 281 27.15 -20.45 10.86
CA ILE A 281 26.62 -19.81 9.65
C ILE A 281 25.09 -20.05 9.54
N PRO A 282 24.26 -18.96 9.58
CA PRO A 282 22.82 -19.12 9.35
C PRO A 282 22.51 -19.00 7.84
N GLU A 283 22.81 -20.05 7.08
CA GLU A 283 22.72 -20.05 5.60
C GLU A 283 21.33 -19.68 5.06
N ALA A 284 20.29 -20.07 5.80
CA ALA A 284 18.89 -19.84 5.34
C ALA A 284 18.35 -18.46 5.69
N LEU A 285 19.07 -17.65 6.46
CA LEU A 285 18.52 -16.42 7.07
C LEU A 285 17.97 -15.42 6.04
N SER A 286 18.80 -15.00 5.09
CA SER A 286 18.40 -13.98 4.11
C SER A 286 17.28 -14.48 3.20
N SER A 287 17.32 -15.75 2.83
CA SER A 287 16.30 -16.39 1.97
C SER A 287 14.95 -16.42 2.68
N ILE A 288 14.93 -16.79 3.95
CA ILE A 288 13.71 -16.89 4.75
C ILE A 288 13.07 -15.50 4.91
N VAL A 289 13.87 -14.48 5.20
CA VAL A 289 13.38 -13.10 5.36
C VAL A 289 12.70 -12.65 4.06
N THR A 290 13.33 -12.88 2.91
CA THR A 290 12.78 -12.51 1.60
C THR A 290 11.45 -13.24 1.33
N ILE A 291 11.40 -14.54 1.61
CA ILE A 291 10.18 -15.34 1.41
C ILE A 291 9.04 -14.84 2.31
N VAL A 292 9.33 -14.57 3.57
CA VAL A 292 8.30 -14.10 4.54
C VAL A 292 7.76 -12.76 4.11
N GLN A 293 8.62 -11.83 3.66
CA GLN A 293 8.19 -10.52 3.14
C GLN A 293 7.31 -10.68 1.89
N ALA A 294 7.71 -11.54 0.97
CA ALA A 294 6.95 -11.79 -0.27
C ALA A 294 5.57 -12.40 0.04
N MET A 295 5.52 -13.36 0.95
CA MET A 295 4.26 -13.99 1.37
C MET A 295 3.34 -13.00 2.08
N GLY A 296 3.90 -12.14 2.93
CA GLY A 296 3.16 -11.08 3.61
C GLY A 296 2.54 -10.11 2.60
N THR A 297 3.30 -9.74 1.58
CA THR A 297 2.86 -8.84 0.51
C THR A 297 1.69 -9.46 -0.27
N GLN A 298 1.79 -10.75 -0.58
CA GLN A 298 0.71 -11.48 -1.28
C GLN A 298 -0.56 -11.55 -0.42
N LYS A 299 -0.43 -11.79 0.87
CA LYS A 299 -1.56 -11.81 1.79
C LYS A 299 -2.23 -10.44 1.86
N MET A 300 -1.45 -9.36 1.92
CA MET A 300 -1.97 -8.00 1.90
C MET A 300 -2.76 -7.72 0.62
N ALA A 301 -2.25 -8.16 -0.54
CA ALA A 301 -2.92 -7.99 -1.83
C ALA A 301 -4.27 -8.71 -1.86
N LYS A 302 -4.35 -9.91 -1.28
CA LYS A 302 -5.61 -10.66 -1.17
C LYS A 302 -6.63 -9.95 -0.28
N GLU A 303 -6.15 -9.14 0.66
CA GLU A 303 -6.98 -8.33 1.56
C GLU A 303 -7.11 -6.88 1.05
N ASN A 304 -6.86 -6.64 -0.24
CA ASN A 304 -7.08 -5.37 -0.94
C ASN A 304 -6.05 -4.28 -0.65
N ALA A 305 -4.91 -4.62 -0.04
CA ALA A 305 -3.80 -3.67 0.16
C ALA A 305 -2.67 -4.05 -0.79
N ILE A 306 -2.50 -3.27 -1.86
CA ILE A 306 -1.51 -3.54 -2.91
C ILE A 306 -0.23 -2.76 -2.58
N ILE A 307 0.84 -3.46 -2.25
CA ILE A 307 2.14 -2.89 -1.90
C ILE A 307 2.95 -2.67 -3.17
N LYS A 308 3.47 -1.47 -3.35
CA LYS A 308 4.30 -1.11 -4.51
C LYS A 308 5.80 -1.31 -4.24
N ASN A 309 6.20 -1.27 -2.96
CA ASN A 309 7.60 -1.54 -2.59
C ASN A 309 7.66 -2.25 -1.23
N LEU A 310 8.66 -3.11 -1.04
CA LEU A 310 8.78 -3.95 0.17
C LEU A 310 9.10 -3.12 1.42
N ALA A 311 9.72 -1.95 1.28
CA ALA A 311 10.00 -1.07 2.43
C ALA A 311 8.72 -0.62 3.12
N ALA A 312 7.62 -0.50 2.36
CA ALA A 312 6.31 -0.13 2.91
C ALA A 312 5.79 -1.17 3.90
N VAL A 313 6.07 -2.46 3.67
CA VAL A 313 5.66 -3.55 4.59
C VAL A 313 6.29 -3.34 5.98
N GLU A 314 7.57 -3.02 6.00
CA GLU A 314 8.30 -2.75 7.26
C GLU A 314 7.74 -1.53 7.97
N SER A 315 7.56 -0.43 7.21
CA SER A 315 7.06 0.84 7.75
C SER A 315 5.64 0.70 8.29
N LEU A 316 4.78 -0.10 7.63
CA LEU A 316 3.41 -0.37 8.10
C LEU A 316 3.41 -0.93 9.51
N GLY A 317 4.33 -1.84 9.82
CA GLY A 317 4.44 -2.42 11.17
C GLY A 317 4.82 -1.41 12.23
N SER A 318 5.39 -0.26 11.85
CA SER A 318 5.83 0.80 12.76
C SER A 318 4.92 2.04 12.74
N VAL A 319 3.90 2.06 11.89
CA VAL A 319 3.02 3.24 11.75
C VAL A 319 2.40 3.61 13.10
N SER A 320 2.57 4.87 13.48
CA SER A 320 2.02 5.42 14.72
C SER A 320 1.07 6.60 14.49
N VAL A 321 1.08 7.18 13.26
CA VAL A 321 0.18 8.28 12.88
C VAL A 321 -0.37 7.99 11.48
N ILE A 322 -1.68 8.09 11.32
CA ILE A 322 -2.33 8.04 10.01
C ILE A 322 -2.95 9.41 9.76
N CYS A 323 -2.45 10.12 8.76
CA CYS A 323 -3.02 11.37 8.28
C CYS A 323 -3.89 11.04 7.08
N SER A 324 -5.18 11.29 7.19
CA SER A 324 -6.12 10.90 6.14
C SER A 324 -6.84 12.11 5.56
N ASP A 325 -6.95 12.16 4.25
CA ASP A 325 -7.86 13.07 3.59
C ASP A 325 -9.30 12.70 4.01
N LYS A 326 -10.17 13.68 4.13
CA LYS A 326 -11.58 13.47 4.50
C LYS A 326 -12.36 12.91 3.33
N THR A 327 -12.39 13.66 2.23
CA THR A 327 -13.27 13.41 1.09
C THR A 327 -12.77 12.23 0.26
N GLY A 328 -13.64 11.24 0.06
CA GLY A 328 -13.32 10.07 -0.75
C GLY A 328 -12.51 9.00 -0.03
N THR A 329 -11.98 9.32 1.15
CA THR A 329 -11.15 8.41 1.96
C THR A 329 -11.91 8.00 3.22
N LEU A 330 -12.15 8.94 4.12
CA LEU A 330 -12.95 8.69 5.33
C LEU A 330 -14.44 8.74 5.02
N THR A 331 -14.83 9.48 3.98
CA THR A 331 -16.21 9.61 3.53
C THR A 331 -16.38 8.90 2.18
N GLN A 332 -17.63 8.71 1.79
CA GLN A 332 -17.98 7.95 0.59
C GLN A 332 -17.68 8.70 -0.72
N ASN A 333 -17.44 10.02 -0.65
CA ASN A 333 -17.35 10.92 -1.80
C ASN A 333 -18.62 10.82 -2.66
N LYS A 334 -19.73 10.64 -1.98
CA LYS A 334 -21.06 10.56 -2.59
C LYS A 334 -21.96 11.48 -1.80
N MET A 335 -22.20 12.66 -2.33
CA MET A 335 -23.10 13.59 -1.66
C MET A 335 -24.50 12.99 -1.61
N THR A 336 -25.18 13.19 -0.50
CA THR A 336 -26.55 12.72 -0.27
C THR A 336 -27.36 13.88 0.33
N VAL A 337 -28.54 14.13 -0.21
CA VAL A 337 -29.43 15.14 0.36
C VAL A 337 -29.98 14.61 1.68
N GLU A 338 -29.82 15.38 2.75
CA GLU A 338 -30.29 15.02 4.09
C GLU A 338 -31.63 15.69 4.40
N ASP A 339 -31.66 17.01 4.36
CA ASP A 339 -32.82 17.80 4.75
C ASP A 339 -33.07 18.91 3.72
N ILE A 340 -34.33 19.29 3.60
CA ILE A 340 -34.81 20.38 2.70
C ILE A 340 -35.55 21.39 3.56
N TYR A 341 -35.14 22.65 3.49
CA TYR A 341 -35.87 23.75 4.15
C TYR A 341 -36.72 24.45 3.09
N ILE A 342 -38.03 24.28 3.17
CA ILE A 342 -38.96 24.78 2.18
C ILE A 342 -40.29 25.14 2.86
N GLY A 343 -40.87 26.28 2.52
CA GLY A 343 -42.15 26.74 3.10
C GLY A 343 -42.06 26.90 4.62
N GLY A 344 -40.90 27.25 5.13
CA GLY A 344 -40.68 27.45 6.59
C GLY A 344 -40.58 26.13 7.38
N LYS A 345 -40.48 25.00 6.70
CA LYS A 345 -40.41 23.67 7.34
C LYS A 345 -39.17 22.93 6.86
N VAL A 346 -38.65 22.01 7.74
CA VAL A 346 -37.59 21.10 7.37
C VAL A 346 -38.21 19.75 7.04
N LEU A 347 -37.99 19.29 5.81
CA LEU A 347 -38.57 18.04 5.28
C LEU A 347 -37.46 17.12 4.77
N LYS A 348 -37.75 15.81 4.76
CA LYS A 348 -36.95 14.82 4.05
C LYS A 348 -37.38 14.74 2.59
N PRO A 349 -36.53 14.24 1.67
CA PRO A 349 -36.95 14.15 0.25
C PRO A 349 -38.25 13.38 0.04
N ASN A 350 -38.51 12.30 0.80
CA ASN A 350 -39.72 11.51 0.65
C ASN A 350 -40.98 12.19 1.24
N GLU A 351 -40.77 13.34 1.87
CA GLU A 351 -41.89 14.16 2.41
C GLU A 351 -42.34 15.28 1.46
N LEU A 352 -41.61 15.46 0.35
CA LEU A 352 -41.98 16.42 -0.67
C LEU A 352 -43.28 15.95 -1.35
N ASP A 353 -44.15 16.90 -1.66
CA ASP A 353 -45.51 16.70 -2.19
C ASP A 353 -45.67 17.34 -3.57
N LEU A 354 -45.87 16.50 -4.57
CA LEU A 354 -46.03 16.95 -5.95
C LEU A 354 -47.27 17.82 -6.17
N SER A 355 -48.28 17.77 -5.27
CA SER A 355 -49.46 18.63 -5.31
C SER A 355 -49.17 20.04 -4.84
N ASN A 356 -48.07 20.27 -4.12
CA ASN A 356 -47.63 21.59 -3.61
C ASN A 356 -46.82 22.29 -4.70
N GLN A 357 -47.27 23.44 -5.17
CA GLN A 357 -46.63 24.17 -6.28
C GLN A 357 -45.21 24.63 -5.91
N LEU A 358 -44.98 25.03 -4.67
CA LEU A 358 -43.64 25.43 -4.22
C LEU A 358 -42.67 24.26 -4.30
N HIS A 359 -43.13 23.05 -3.87
CA HIS A 359 -42.32 21.84 -3.97
C HIS A 359 -42.01 21.51 -5.43
N ARG A 360 -42.94 21.69 -6.34
CA ARG A 360 -42.76 21.49 -7.77
C ARG A 360 -41.67 22.40 -8.33
N TYR A 361 -41.67 23.70 -7.93
CA TYR A 361 -40.65 24.64 -8.40
C TYR A 361 -39.24 24.25 -7.92
N LEU A 362 -39.15 23.76 -6.67
CA LEU A 362 -37.85 23.21 -6.19
C LEU A 362 -37.40 22.06 -7.08
N LEU A 363 -38.29 21.15 -7.41
CA LEU A 363 -37.94 19.96 -8.21
C LEU A 363 -37.60 20.35 -9.65
N TYR A 364 -38.25 21.38 -10.25
CA TYR A 364 -37.83 21.90 -11.54
C TYR A 364 -36.40 22.42 -11.49
N ASP A 365 -36.07 23.25 -10.48
CA ASP A 365 -34.70 23.80 -10.33
C ASP A 365 -33.69 22.68 -10.15
N VAL A 366 -34.01 21.73 -9.32
CA VAL A 366 -33.14 20.58 -8.98
C VAL A 366 -32.79 19.77 -10.23
N VAL A 367 -33.75 19.49 -11.10
CA VAL A 367 -33.54 18.60 -12.28
C VAL A 367 -33.09 19.41 -13.52
N LEU A 368 -33.72 20.55 -13.79
CA LEU A 368 -33.49 21.29 -15.03
C LEU A 368 -32.24 22.15 -14.98
N ASN A 369 -31.95 22.74 -13.82
CA ASN A 369 -30.78 23.58 -13.59
C ASN A 369 -29.65 22.68 -13.03
N ASN A 370 -29.24 21.67 -13.82
CA ASN A 370 -28.38 20.61 -13.36
C ASN A 370 -27.68 19.96 -14.56
N ASP A 371 -26.38 19.79 -14.50
CA ASP A 371 -25.57 19.24 -15.60
C ASP A 371 -25.25 17.75 -15.39
N ALA A 372 -25.58 17.17 -14.22
CA ALA A 372 -25.35 15.77 -13.97
C ALA A 372 -26.39 14.88 -14.64
N SER A 373 -26.10 13.61 -14.76
CA SER A 373 -27.02 12.59 -15.26
C SER A 373 -26.86 11.30 -14.45
N LEU A 374 -27.95 10.53 -14.37
CA LEU A 374 -27.99 9.23 -13.73
C LEU A 374 -28.29 8.18 -14.79
N ALA A 375 -27.28 7.36 -15.12
CA ALA A 375 -27.40 6.31 -16.14
C ALA A 375 -27.19 4.94 -15.50
N GLU A 376 -28.24 4.12 -15.52
CA GLU A 376 -28.28 2.75 -14.96
C GLU A 376 -27.68 2.67 -13.57
N ASP A 377 -26.96 2.78 -12.91
CA ASP A 377 -26.49 2.77 -11.52
C ASP A 377 -25.27 3.65 -11.33
N LYS A 378 -24.93 4.47 -12.37
CA LYS A 378 -23.78 5.37 -12.25
C LYS A 378 -24.24 6.81 -12.41
N ALA A 379 -23.82 7.64 -11.46
CA ALA A 379 -23.97 9.09 -11.56
C ALA A 379 -22.79 9.63 -12.38
N ILE A 380 -23.11 10.50 -13.33
CA ILE A 380 -22.13 11.19 -14.19
C ILE A 380 -22.28 12.69 -13.95
N GLY A 381 -21.20 13.33 -13.49
CA GLY A 381 -21.19 14.78 -13.23
C GLY A 381 -20.78 15.07 -11.80
N ASP A 382 -20.97 16.32 -11.42
CA ASP A 382 -20.63 16.81 -10.08
C ASP A 382 -21.40 16.05 -9.00
N PRO A 383 -20.76 15.55 -7.94
CA PRO A 383 -21.45 14.81 -6.85
C PRO A 383 -22.59 15.60 -6.20
N THR A 384 -22.45 16.93 -6.06
CA THR A 384 -23.50 17.82 -5.51
C THR A 384 -24.74 17.77 -6.40
N GLU A 385 -24.54 17.88 -7.70
CA GLU A 385 -25.64 17.86 -8.66
C GLU A 385 -26.26 16.46 -8.78
N SER A 386 -25.45 15.42 -8.72
CA SER A 386 -25.94 14.02 -8.76
C SER A 386 -26.82 13.72 -7.55
N ALA A 387 -26.47 14.24 -6.37
CA ALA A 387 -27.26 14.07 -5.15
C ALA A 387 -28.67 14.68 -5.31
N LEU A 388 -28.77 15.81 -6.01
CA LEU A 388 -30.04 16.45 -6.26
C LEU A 388 -30.93 15.58 -7.16
N LEU A 389 -30.38 14.93 -8.17
CA LEU A 389 -31.12 14.02 -9.03
C LEU A 389 -31.59 12.78 -8.27
N GLU A 390 -30.76 12.25 -7.38
CA GLU A 390 -31.13 11.11 -6.51
C GLU A 390 -32.26 11.50 -5.55
N MET A 391 -32.23 12.75 -5.05
CA MET A 391 -33.30 13.30 -4.23
C MET A 391 -34.63 13.29 -5.02
N TYR A 392 -34.60 13.72 -6.27
CA TYR A 392 -35.79 13.75 -7.13
C TYR A 392 -36.44 12.37 -7.22
N ARG A 393 -35.63 11.31 -7.36
CA ARG A 393 -36.14 9.92 -7.45
C ARG A 393 -36.81 9.42 -6.16
N GLN A 394 -36.52 10.06 -5.02
CA GLN A 394 -37.07 9.67 -3.73
C GLN A 394 -38.45 10.31 -3.48
N VAL A 395 -38.85 11.28 -4.29
CA VAL A 395 -40.12 12.01 -4.12
C VAL A 395 -41.28 11.07 -4.49
N PRO A 396 -42.32 10.94 -3.62
CA PRO A 396 -43.47 10.08 -3.94
C PRO A 396 -44.20 10.57 -5.18
N GLY A 397 -44.55 9.66 -6.05
CA GLY A 397 -45.28 9.96 -7.32
C GLY A 397 -44.37 10.11 -8.54
N ILE A 398 -43.06 10.15 -8.35
CA ILE A 398 -42.13 10.05 -9.48
C ILE A 398 -42.23 8.63 -10.04
N ASP A 399 -42.17 8.48 -11.33
CA ASP A 399 -42.30 7.25 -12.10
C ASP A 399 -43.75 6.79 -12.35
N LEU A 400 -44.77 7.58 -11.89
CA LEU A 400 -46.18 7.27 -12.18
C LEU A 400 -46.63 7.92 -13.48
N GLY A 401 -45.82 8.81 -14.05
CA GLY A 401 -46.03 9.39 -15.38
C GLY A 401 -47.28 10.28 -15.54
N ASN A 402 -47.76 10.85 -14.45
CA ASN A 402 -48.97 11.71 -14.46
C ASN A 402 -48.60 13.20 -14.44
N GLY A 403 -48.58 13.80 -15.62
CA GLY A 403 -48.31 15.20 -15.78
C GLY A 403 -46.86 15.57 -16.05
N VAL A 404 -46.50 16.83 -15.85
CA VAL A 404 -45.13 17.35 -16.10
C VAL A 404 -44.15 16.80 -15.07
N LEU A 405 -44.57 16.68 -13.84
CA LEU A 405 -43.77 16.01 -12.78
C LEU A 405 -44.34 14.60 -12.58
N GLY A 406 -43.52 13.69 -12.19
CA GLY A 406 -43.78 12.26 -12.19
C GLY A 406 -43.07 11.56 -13.33
N LEU A 407 -42.38 12.35 -14.16
CA LEU A 407 -41.49 11.84 -15.24
C LEU A 407 -40.10 11.60 -14.68
N SER A 408 -39.36 10.73 -15.35
CA SER A 408 -37.91 10.58 -15.05
C SER A 408 -37.19 11.92 -15.33
N GLU A 409 -35.96 12.07 -14.80
CA GLU A 409 -35.15 13.27 -15.05
C GLU A 409 -35.00 13.54 -16.55
N GLN A 410 -34.73 12.50 -17.33
CA GLN A 410 -34.53 12.64 -18.77
C GLN A 410 -35.82 13.10 -19.47
N GLU A 411 -36.95 12.48 -19.13
CA GLU A 411 -38.24 12.84 -19.68
C GLU A 411 -38.62 14.30 -19.36
N LEU A 412 -38.37 14.73 -18.12
CA LEU A 412 -38.59 16.10 -17.68
C LEU A 412 -37.74 17.10 -18.47
N ARG A 413 -36.46 16.77 -18.66
CA ARG A 413 -35.54 17.60 -19.47
C ARG A 413 -35.97 17.69 -20.92
N GLU A 414 -36.48 16.62 -21.51
CA GLU A 414 -37.01 16.59 -22.88
C GLU A 414 -38.28 17.43 -23.01
N HIS A 415 -39.11 17.38 -21.98
CA HIS A 415 -40.38 18.14 -21.94
C HIS A 415 -40.13 19.65 -21.76
N SER A 416 -39.13 20.02 -20.93
CA SER A 416 -38.82 21.41 -20.60
C SER A 416 -37.37 21.70 -20.95
N LYS A 417 -37.09 21.78 -22.24
CA LYS A 417 -35.74 21.96 -22.78
C LYS A 417 -35.09 23.25 -22.26
N ARG A 418 -33.80 23.19 -22.07
CA ARG A 418 -32.96 24.31 -21.66
C ARG A 418 -32.86 25.29 -22.84
N LEU A 419 -33.37 26.50 -22.67
CA LEU A 419 -33.35 27.54 -23.68
C LEU A 419 -32.08 28.36 -23.64
N GLU A 420 -31.63 28.69 -22.42
CA GLU A 420 -30.44 29.51 -22.18
C GLU A 420 -29.81 29.04 -20.88
N GLU A 421 -28.50 29.30 -20.69
CA GLU A 421 -27.79 28.97 -19.47
C GLU A 421 -26.68 29.97 -19.15
N VAL A 422 -26.40 30.14 -17.86
CA VAL A 422 -25.13 30.71 -17.36
C VAL A 422 -24.51 29.61 -16.49
N PRO A 423 -23.45 28.98 -16.98
CA PRO A 423 -22.86 27.85 -16.23
C PRO A 423 -22.35 28.25 -14.86
N PHE A 424 -22.16 27.27 -14.00
CA PHE A 424 -21.59 27.48 -12.67
C PHE A 424 -20.21 28.11 -12.78
N ASP A 425 -19.97 29.11 -11.96
CA ASP A 425 -18.67 29.77 -11.84
C ASP A 425 -18.32 29.88 -10.34
N SER A 426 -17.14 29.46 -9.98
CA SER A 426 -16.70 29.37 -8.58
C SER A 426 -16.55 30.75 -7.92
N ASP A 427 -16.27 31.78 -8.70
CA ASP A 427 -16.19 33.17 -8.17
C ASP A 427 -17.57 33.77 -7.96
N ARG A 428 -18.48 33.53 -8.93
CA ARG A 428 -19.88 33.96 -8.84
C ARG A 428 -20.69 33.11 -7.86
N LYS A 429 -20.38 31.83 -7.77
CA LYS A 429 -21.00 30.82 -6.85
C LYS A 429 -22.48 30.55 -7.23
N LEU A 430 -22.87 30.75 -8.45
CA LEU A 430 -24.25 30.55 -8.94
C LEU A 430 -24.24 29.81 -10.28
N MET A 431 -25.38 29.15 -10.56
CA MET A 431 -25.68 28.56 -11.86
C MET A 431 -27.13 28.91 -12.16
N SER A 432 -27.42 29.24 -13.41
CA SER A 432 -28.78 29.53 -13.83
C SER A 432 -29.09 28.93 -15.20
N THR A 433 -30.36 28.58 -15.40
CA THR A 433 -30.89 28.06 -16.66
C THR A 433 -32.29 28.65 -16.89
N LYS A 434 -32.70 28.73 -18.16
CA LYS A 434 -34.00 29.24 -18.57
C LYS A 434 -34.78 28.14 -19.30
N HIS A 435 -36.06 27.98 -18.92
CA HIS A 435 -36.94 26.93 -19.43
C HIS A 435 -38.35 27.49 -19.59
N LEU A 436 -39.18 26.82 -20.42
CA LEU A 436 -40.63 27.06 -20.45
C LEU A 436 -41.35 26.14 -19.50
N ILE A 437 -41.96 26.68 -18.48
CA ILE A 437 -42.76 25.92 -17.51
C ILE A 437 -44.22 26.32 -17.72
N HIS A 438 -45.03 25.40 -18.21
CA HIS A 438 -46.43 25.63 -18.57
C HIS A 438 -46.55 26.86 -19.53
N THR A 439 -45.64 26.90 -20.52
CA THR A 439 -45.52 27.97 -21.55
C THR A 439 -45.02 29.32 -21.02
N VAL A 440 -44.65 29.43 -19.72
CA VAL A 440 -44.10 30.64 -19.13
C VAL A 440 -42.58 30.56 -19.08
N PRO A 441 -41.82 31.53 -19.67
CA PRO A 441 -40.38 31.52 -19.55
C PRO A 441 -39.98 31.70 -18.08
N THR A 442 -39.20 30.79 -17.56
CA THR A 442 -38.78 30.74 -16.14
C THR A 442 -37.29 30.58 -16.04
N ILE A 443 -36.64 31.44 -15.25
CA ILE A 443 -35.21 31.38 -14.93
C ILE A 443 -35.06 30.71 -13.56
N PHE A 444 -34.33 29.58 -13.52
CA PHE A 444 -33.99 28.90 -12.26
C PHE A 444 -32.55 29.24 -11.90
N VAL A 445 -32.31 29.54 -10.63
CA VAL A 445 -30.98 29.86 -10.11
C VAL A 445 -30.73 29.00 -8.86
N LYS A 446 -29.52 28.44 -8.78
CA LYS A 446 -29.08 27.73 -7.57
C LYS A 446 -27.65 28.13 -7.24
N GLY A 447 -27.29 28.04 -5.99
CA GLY A 447 -25.93 28.29 -5.55
C GLY A 447 -25.80 28.61 -4.07
N ALA A 448 -24.72 29.32 -3.76
CA ALA A 448 -24.36 29.65 -2.38
C ALA A 448 -25.35 30.66 -1.79
N ILE A 449 -25.79 30.38 -0.57
CA ILE A 449 -26.80 31.20 0.11
C ILE A 449 -26.33 32.66 0.30
N ASP A 450 -25.04 32.86 0.58
CA ASP A 450 -24.49 34.20 0.83
C ASP A 450 -24.62 35.14 -0.38
N VAL A 451 -24.65 34.56 -1.58
CA VAL A 451 -24.82 35.30 -2.84
C VAL A 451 -26.29 35.32 -3.27
N LEU A 452 -26.94 34.16 -3.28
CA LEU A 452 -28.31 34.02 -3.82
C LEU A 452 -29.33 34.80 -3.01
N LEU A 453 -29.25 34.78 -1.69
CA LEU A 453 -30.22 35.43 -0.80
C LEU A 453 -30.24 36.95 -1.00
N LYS A 454 -29.11 37.55 -1.34
CA LYS A 454 -29.01 39.00 -1.62
C LYS A 454 -29.73 39.39 -2.91
N ARG A 455 -29.90 38.43 -3.83
CA ARG A 455 -30.54 38.61 -5.12
C ARG A 455 -32.05 38.31 -5.07
N CYS A 456 -32.56 37.79 -3.95
CA CYS A 456 -33.96 37.47 -3.76
C CYS A 456 -34.70 38.68 -3.21
N VAL A 457 -35.78 39.08 -3.87
CA VAL A 457 -36.66 40.19 -3.47
C VAL A 457 -38.00 39.66 -2.93
N ASN A 458 -38.38 38.45 -3.30
CA ASN A 458 -39.63 37.80 -2.89
C ASN A 458 -39.35 36.45 -2.28
N ILE A 459 -40.33 35.96 -1.52
CA ILE A 459 -40.37 34.62 -0.95
C ILE A 459 -41.71 33.98 -1.28
N ARG A 460 -41.72 32.65 -1.50
CA ARG A 460 -42.96 31.93 -1.84
C ARG A 460 -43.32 30.95 -0.75
N PHE A 461 -44.62 30.95 -0.37
CA PHE A 461 -45.21 29.98 0.55
C PHE A 461 -46.41 29.34 -0.18
N GLY A 462 -46.25 28.08 -0.64
CA GLY A 462 -47.28 27.39 -1.44
C GLY A 462 -47.61 28.17 -2.71
N ASP A 463 -48.81 28.71 -2.81
CA ASP A 463 -49.28 29.48 -3.95
C ASP A 463 -49.09 30.99 -3.80
N GLU A 464 -48.71 31.45 -2.61
CA GLU A 464 -48.54 32.90 -2.30
C GLU A 464 -47.10 33.35 -2.47
N ILE A 465 -46.89 34.41 -3.23
CA ILE A 465 -45.62 35.11 -3.41
C ILE A 465 -45.75 36.48 -2.75
N ARG A 466 -44.84 36.78 -1.84
CA ARG A 466 -44.82 38.09 -1.15
C ARG A 466 -43.38 38.63 -1.07
N PRO A 467 -43.22 39.94 -0.80
CA PRO A 467 -41.88 40.50 -0.61
C PRO A 467 -41.18 39.87 0.58
N MET A 468 -39.87 39.63 0.43
CA MET A 468 -39.03 39.05 1.49
C MET A 468 -38.73 40.10 2.53
N THR A 469 -39.00 39.78 3.82
CA THR A 469 -38.69 40.65 4.97
C THR A 469 -37.34 40.33 5.57
N GLU A 470 -36.81 41.23 6.39
CA GLU A 470 -35.58 41.00 7.13
C GLU A 470 -35.69 39.80 8.09
N GLU A 471 -36.89 39.58 8.62
CA GLU A 471 -37.18 38.45 9.51
C GLU A 471 -37.09 37.13 8.73
N ASP A 472 -37.62 37.13 7.49
CA ASP A 472 -37.48 35.97 6.59
C ASP A 472 -36.00 35.65 6.34
N ARG A 473 -35.19 36.66 6.07
CA ARG A 473 -33.74 36.52 5.85
C ARG A 473 -33.06 35.92 7.07
N LYS A 474 -33.41 36.43 8.25
CA LYS A 474 -32.86 35.93 9.51
C LYS A 474 -33.21 34.46 9.75
N GLU A 475 -34.46 34.07 9.49
CA GLU A 475 -34.90 32.69 9.64
C GLU A 475 -34.17 31.75 8.68
N ILE A 476 -34.02 32.15 7.42
CA ILE A 476 -33.30 31.37 6.39
C ILE A 476 -31.82 31.23 6.79
N LEU A 477 -31.18 32.33 7.22
CA LEU A 477 -29.78 32.29 7.64
C LEU A 477 -29.58 31.45 8.90
N ALA A 478 -30.54 31.51 9.84
CA ALA A 478 -30.50 30.68 11.04
C ALA A 478 -30.55 29.18 10.69
N GLN A 479 -31.44 28.83 9.72
CA GLN A 479 -31.57 27.45 9.27
C GLN A 479 -30.28 26.98 8.55
N ASN A 480 -29.70 27.86 7.72
CA ASN A 480 -28.43 27.62 7.05
C ASN A 480 -27.32 27.35 8.08
N ASN A 481 -27.26 28.19 9.12
CA ASN A 481 -26.25 28.05 10.17
C ASN A 481 -26.42 26.72 10.91
N TYR A 482 -27.67 26.32 11.20
CA TYR A 482 -27.96 25.03 11.83
C TYR A 482 -27.45 23.87 10.99
N PHE A 483 -27.73 23.90 9.66
CA PHE A 483 -27.25 22.89 8.74
C PHE A 483 -25.71 22.83 8.71
N SER A 484 -25.09 24.00 8.57
CA SER A 484 -23.62 24.10 8.49
C SER A 484 -22.93 23.61 9.75
N GLU A 485 -23.48 23.93 10.94
CA GLU A 485 -22.94 23.48 12.22
C GLU A 485 -23.01 21.96 12.38
N ASN A 486 -23.92 21.30 11.64
CA ASN A 486 -24.06 19.85 11.63
C ASN A 486 -23.27 19.20 10.47
N GLY A 487 -22.41 19.96 9.81
CA GLY A 487 -21.51 19.42 8.79
C GLY A 487 -22.15 19.27 7.41
N LEU A 488 -23.29 19.91 7.19
CA LEU A 488 -24.04 19.80 5.94
C LEU A 488 -23.67 20.95 4.98
N ARG A 489 -23.50 20.62 3.72
CA ARG A 489 -23.33 21.60 2.65
C ARG A 489 -24.72 22.07 2.23
N VAL A 490 -24.90 23.38 2.09
CA VAL A 490 -26.21 23.97 1.78
C VAL A 490 -26.20 24.60 0.40
N LEU A 491 -27.20 24.28 -0.42
CA LEU A 491 -27.50 24.96 -1.68
C LEU A 491 -28.82 25.70 -1.54
N ALA A 492 -28.84 26.95 -2.01
CA ALA A 492 -30.03 27.78 -2.05
C ALA A 492 -30.62 27.76 -3.47
N PHE A 493 -31.94 27.82 -3.55
CA PHE A 493 -32.69 27.75 -4.79
C PHE A 493 -33.67 28.94 -4.90
N ALA A 494 -33.75 29.49 -6.09
CA ALA A 494 -34.63 30.61 -6.40
C ALA A 494 -35.01 30.60 -7.87
N TYR A 495 -36.06 31.35 -8.22
CA TYR A 495 -36.51 31.43 -9.60
C TYR A 495 -37.12 32.81 -9.85
N LYS A 496 -37.37 33.12 -11.13
CA LYS A 496 -38.27 34.21 -11.55
C LYS A 496 -38.87 33.90 -12.93
N GLU A 497 -40.07 34.36 -13.11
CA GLU A 497 -40.73 34.25 -14.41
C GLU A 497 -40.33 35.52 -15.20
N SER A 498 -39.58 35.33 -16.28
CA SER A 498 -39.05 36.45 -17.06
C SER A 498 -38.71 36.00 -18.46
N ASP A 499 -38.99 36.85 -19.44
CA ASP A 499 -38.63 36.60 -20.83
C ASP A 499 -37.33 37.31 -21.22
N GLU A 500 -36.64 37.97 -20.28
CA GLU A 500 -35.37 38.66 -20.56
C GLU A 500 -34.26 37.65 -20.92
N GLU A 501 -33.30 38.12 -21.70
CA GLU A 501 -32.15 37.30 -22.08
C GLU A 501 -31.35 36.92 -20.83
N LEU A 502 -31.04 35.64 -20.66
CA LEU A 502 -30.33 35.14 -19.48
C LEU A 502 -28.86 35.56 -19.51
N SER A 503 -28.46 36.25 -18.46
CA SER A 503 -27.09 36.72 -18.22
C SER A 503 -26.85 36.79 -16.72
N THR A 504 -25.62 37.10 -16.30
CA THR A 504 -25.32 37.27 -14.88
C THR A 504 -26.14 38.40 -14.26
N GLU A 505 -26.55 39.42 -15.04
CA GLU A 505 -27.40 40.52 -14.59
C GLU A 505 -28.86 40.08 -14.38
N ALA A 506 -29.31 39.09 -15.16
CA ALA A 506 -30.65 38.52 -15.05
C ALA A 506 -30.84 37.67 -13.79
N GLU A 507 -29.75 37.32 -13.13
CA GLU A 507 -29.76 36.55 -11.87
C GLU A 507 -30.05 37.47 -10.69
N ASP A 508 -31.08 38.29 -10.81
CA ASP A 508 -31.49 39.25 -9.77
C ASP A 508 -33.02 39.38 -9.79
N GLY A 509 -33.57 39.94 -8.73
CA GLY A 509 -35.02 40.10 -8.59
C GLY A 509 -35.71 38.74 -8.41
N LEU A 510 -35.08 37.82 -7.74
CA LEU A 510 -35.51 36.42 -7.66
C LEU A 510 -36.51 36.19 -6.52
N THR A 511 -37.29 35.12 -6.67
CA THR A 511 -38.20 34.61 -5.61
C THR A 511 -37.52 33.40 -4.97
N PHE A 512 -37.30 33.46 -3.64
CA PHE A 512 -36.67 32.40 -2.89
C PHE A 512 -37.56 31.15 -2.84
N ILE A 513 -37.00 29.96 -3.14
CA ILE A 513 -37.70 28.67 -3.06
C ILE A 513 -37.38 27.97 -1.74
N GLY A 514 -36.11 27.69 -1.49
CA GLY A 514 -35.69 26.93 -0.33
C GLY A 514 -34.21 26.59 -0.28
N LEU A 515 -33.86 25.83 0.72
CA LEU A 515 -32.48 25.31 0.95
C LEU A 515 -32.51 23.80 0.86
N VAL A 516 -31.47 23.23 0.25
CA VAL A 516 -31.24 21.79 0.28
C VAL A 516 -29.90 21.56 0.95
N SER A 517 -29.89 20.70 1.96
CA SER A 517 -28.67 20.33 2.69
C SER A 517 -28.17 18.97 2.22
N GLU A 518 -26.87 18.89 2.02
CA GLU A 518 -26.21 17.69 1.54
C GLU A 518 -25.04 17.34 2.44
N MET A 519 -24.74 16.07 2.55
CA MET A 519 -23.60 15.58 3.29
C MET A 519 -22.92 14.48 2.49
N ASP A 520 -21.60 14.49 2.51
CA ASP A 520 -20.81 13.34 2.10
C ASP A 520 -20.66 12.48 3.34
N PRO A 521 -21.44 11.38 3.48
CA PRO A 521 -21.47 10.66 4.74
C PRO A 521 -20.17 9.92 4.99
N PRO A 522 -19.80 9.72 6.27
CA PRO A 522 -18.66 8.86 6.59
C PRO A 522 -18.90 7.46 6.05
N ARG A 523 -17.83 6.79 5.62
CA ARG A 523 -17.92 5.38 5.28
C ARG A 523 -18.30 4.60 6.53
N GLU A 524 -19.16 3.62 6.39
CA GLU A 524 -19.66 2.82 7.50
C GLU A 524 -18.51 2.19 8.30
N GLU A 525 -17.46 1.77 7.62
CA GLU A 525 -16.29 1.10 8.19
C GLU A 525 -15.33 2.06 8.89
N SER A 526 -15.41 3.37 8.64
CA SER A 526 -14.45 4.35 9.15
C SER A 526 -14.50 4.47 10.68
N VAL A 527 -15.68 4.43 11.27
CA VAL A 527 -15.84 4.57 12.73
C VAL A 527 -15.14 3.42 13.46
N ALA A 528 -15.41 2.18 13.02
CA ALA A 528 -14.82 0.98 13.64
C ALA A 528 -13.30 0.97 13.40
N ALA A 529 -12.84 1.36 12.20
CA ALA A 529 -11.43 1.36 11.85
C ALA A 529 -10.64 2.38 12.69
N VAL A 530 -11.20 3.58 12.90
CA VAL A 530 -10.55 4.61 13.75
C VAL A 530 -10.44 4.13 15.18
N ALA A 531 -11.50 3.46 15.70
CA ALA A 531 -11.49 2.90 17.06
C ALA A 531 -10.40 1.83 17.21
N ARG A 532 -10.26 0.96 16.22
CA ARG A 532 -9.22 -0.09 16.20
C ARG A 532 -7.82 0.51 16.11
N ALA A 533 -7.65 1.56 15.30
CA ALA A 533 -6.37 2.28 15.19
C ALA A 533 -5.97 2.86 16.55
N LYS A 534 -6.90 3.47 17.26
CA LYS A 534 -6.67 4.05 18.59
C LYS A 534 -6.23 2.98 19.59
N GLU A 535 -6.88 1.81 19.57
CA GLU A 535 -6.52 0.64 20.38
C GLU A 535 -5.08 0.19 20.07
N ALA A 536 -4.69 0.26 18.80
CA ALA A 536 -3.37 -0.14 18.32
C ALA A 536 -2.26 0.89 18.60
N GLY A 537 -2.59 2.00 19.26
CA GLY A 537 -1.66 3.08 19.58
C GLY A 537 -1.39 4.00 18.38
N ILE A 538 -2.29 4.02 17.40
CA ILE A 538 -2.17 4.82 16.17
C ILE A 538 -3.07 6.04 16.29
N ARG A 539 -2.48 7.22 16.09
CA ARG A 539 -3.19 8.51 16.06
C ARG A 539 -3.74 8.74 14.66
N THR A 540 -5.04 8.99 14.54
CA THR A 540 -5.65 9.36 13.26
C THR A 540 -5.84 10.88 13.24
N VAL A 541 -5.40 11.53 12.15
CA VAL A 541 -5.49 12.98 11.93
C VAL A 541 -6.24 13.20 10.61
N MET A 542 -7.24 14.08 10.63
CA MET A 542 -8.00 14.42 9.43
C MET A 542 -7.39 15.66 8.77
N ILE A 543 -7.18 15.60 7.47
CA ILE A 543 -6.64 16.71 6.66
C ILE A 543 -7.61 16.90 5.48
N THR A 544 -8.11 18.13 5.29
CA THR A 544 -9.14 18.36 4.26
C THR A 544 -9.06 19.78 3.67
N GLY A 545 -9.57 19.91 2.44
CA GLY A 545 -9.81 21.20 1.82
C GLY A 545 -11.14 21.84 2.23
N ASP A 546 -11.99 21.12 2.95
CA ASP A 546 -13.31 21.60 3.40
C ASP A 546 -13.20 22.61 4.56
N HIS A 547 -14.33 23.27 4.83
CA HIS A 547 -14.44 24.21 5.97
C HIS A 547 -14.19 23.50 7.29
N LYS A 548 -13.61 24.23 8.23
CA LYS A 548 -13.29 23.76 9.58
C LYS A 548 -14.52 23.18 10.31
N VAL A 549 -15.66 23.88 10.21
CA VAL A 549 -16.90 23.45 10.89
C VAL A 549 -17.36 22.07 10.36
N THR A 550 -17.39 21.88 9.05
CA THR A 550 -17.76 20.61 8.40
C THR A 550 -16.77 19.52 8.79
N ALA A 551 -15.49 19.82 8.74
CA ALA A 551 -14.43 18.86 9.05
C ALA A 551 -14.52 18.37 10.50
N VAL A 552 -14.72 19.29 11.44
CA VAL A 552 -14.84 18.96 12.87
C VAL A 552 -16.10 18.11 13.12
N ALA A 553 -17.22 18.46 12.47
CA ALA A 553 -18.48 17.71 12.63
C ALA A 553 -18.32 16.26 12.17
N ILE A 554 -17.70 16.04 11.02
CA ILE A 554 -17.42 14.69 10.48
C ILE A 554 -16.41 13.97 11.38
N ALA A 555 -15.35 14.65 11.81
CA ALA A 555 -14.31 14.07 12.68
C ALA A 555 -14.90 13.58 14.01
N LYS A 556 -15.84 14.33 14.58
CA LYS A 556 -16.55 13.92 15.81
C LYS A 556 -17.36 12.65 15.58
N LYS A 557 -18.06 12.56 14.44
CA LYS A 557 -18.87 11.39 14.10
C LYS A 557 -18.01 10.13 13.92
N ILE A 558 -16.82 10.27 13.36
CA ILE A 558 -15.90 9.16 13.09
C ILE A 558 -15.11 8.75 14.34
N GLY A 559 -14.94 9.68 15.29
CA GLY A 559 -14.18 9.44 16.52
C GLY A 559 -12.76 9.99 16.49
N ILE A 560 -12.42 10.80 15.46
CA ILE A 560 -11.09 11.42 15.31
C ILE A 560 -10.94 12.61 16.26
N PHE A 561 -11.99 13.43 16.39
CA PHE A 561 -11.98 14.65 17.20
C PHE A 561 -12.66 14.38 18.54
N ASN A 562 -11.90 14.49 19.61
CA ASN A 562 -12.37 14.23 20.99
C ASN A 562 -12.26 15.50 21.83
N GLU A 563 -12.83 15.46 23.01
CA GLU A 563 -12.80 16.60 23.94
C GLU A 563 -11.33 16.99 24.25
N GLY A 564 -11.03 18.25 24.11
CA GLY A 564 -9.68 18.79 24.31
C GLY A 564 -8.83 18.86 23.05
N ASP A 565 -9.29 18.27 21.96
CA ASP A 565 -8.57 18.32 20.68
C ASP A 565 -8.71 19.70 20.03
N MET A 566 -7.73 20.05 19.19
CA MET A 566 -7.68 21.29 18.43
C MET A 566 -7.96 21.03 16.96
N ALA A 567 -8.53 22.01 16.28
CA ALA A 567 -8.68 22.04 14.84
C ALA A 567 -8.08 23.34 14.31
N LEU A 568 -7.32 23.27 13.24
CA LEU A 568 -6.70 24.45 12.62
C LEU A 568 -7.10 24.56 11.16
N THR A 569 -7.22 25.82 10.68
CA THR A 569 -7.28 26.09 9.24
C THR A 569 -5.86 26.19 8.68
N GLY A 570 -5.73 26.17 7.35
CA GLY A 570 -4.45 26.38 6.69
C GLY A 570 -3.83 27.74 7.05
N LEU A 571 -4.65 28.78 7.16
CA LEU A 571 -4.18 30.12 7.56
C LEU A 571 -3.66 30.14 8.99
N GLU A 572 -4.37 29.48 9.91
CA GLU A 572 -3.93 29.37 11.32
C GLU A 572 -2.63 28.56 11.40
N LEU A 573 -2.49 27.52 10.59
CA LEU A 573 -1.26 26.70 10.51
C LEU A 573 -0.09 27.54 9.97
N ASP A 574 -0.32 28.33 8.92
CA ASP A 574 0.71 29.20 8.32
C ASP A 574 1.21 30.26 9.32
N ALA A 575 0.36 30.68 10.27
CA ALA A 575 0.73 31.64 11.32
C ALA A 575 1.62 31.04 12.41
N LEU A 576 1.68 29.72 12.51
CA LEU A 576 2.52 29.03 13.49
C LEU A 576 3.94 28.83 12.94
N SER A 577 4.94 29.05 13.80
CA SER A 577 6.33 28.64 13.50
C SER A 577 6.42 27.12 13.62
N ASP A 578 7.48 26.53 13.07
CA ASP A 578 7.72 25.07 13.17
C ASP A 578 7.85 24.63 14.63
N GLU A 579 8.45 25.47 15.49
CA GLU A 579 8.56 25.19 16.92
C GLU A 579 7.20 25.18 17.60
N GLU A 580 6.34 26.15 17.27
CA GLU A 580 4.98 26.24 17.81
C GLU A 580 4.13 25.04 17.34
N LEU A 581 4.28 24.65 16.06
CA LEU A 581 3.58 23.48 15.51
C LEU A 581 4.03 22.22 16.25
N ASP A 582 5.34 22.04 16.46
CA ASP A 582 5.89 20.88 17.16
C ASP A 582 5.35 20.75 18.58
N GLN A 583 5.15 21.89 19.27
CA GLN A 583 4.58 21.92 20.64
C GLN A 583 3.13 21.48 20.68
N ASN A 584 2.37 21.74 19.61
CA ASN A 584 0.92 21.52 19.56
C ASN A 584 0.49 20.35 18.69
N ILE A 585 1.42 19.71 17.97
CA ILE A 585 1.08 18.69 16.95
C ILE A 585 0.23 17.55 17.52
N GLU A 586 0.49 17.15 18.77
CA GLU A 586 -0.22 16.03 19.41
C GLU A 586 -1.64 16.40 19.83
N LYS A 587 -1.96 17.69 19.92
CA LYS A 587 -3.29 18.19 20.28
C LYS A 587 -4.19 18.41 19.08
N ILE A 588 -3.61 18.57 17.89
CA ILE A 588 -4.35 18.92 16.67
C ILE A 588 -4.80 17.64 15.98
N SER A 589 -6.12 17.47 15.84
CA SER A 589 -6.74 16.29 15.20
C SER A 589 -7.28 16.58 13.81
N VAL A 590 -7.56 17.85 13.49
CA VAL A 590 -8.21 18.25 12.24
C VAL A 590 -7.48 19.46 11.67
N TYR A 591 -7.16 19.38 10.38
CA TYR A 591 -6.61 20.49 9.59
C TYR A 591 -7.56 20.74 8.42
N ALA A 592 -8.12 21.93 8.34
CA ALA A 592 -9.13 22.30 7.33
C ALA A 592 -8.60 23.39 6.41
N ARG A 593 -9.08 23.46 5.19
CA ARG A 593 -8.69 24.46 4.17
C ARG A 593 -7.17 24.51 3.99
N VAL A 594 -6.54 23.34 3.91
CA VAL A 594 -5.09 23.23 3.79
C VAL A 594 -4.66 23.11 2.32
N SER A 595 -3.47 23.68 2.05
CA SER A 595 -2.79 23.56 0.77
C SER A 595 -1.95 22.27 0.71
N PRO A 596 -1.49 21.86 -0.48
CA PRO A 596 -0.53 20.74 -0.55
C PRO A 596 0.73 20.97 0.28
N GLU A 597 1.23 22.22 0.36
CA GLU A 597 2.40 22.57 1.17
C GLU A 597 2.10 22.37 2.67
N ASN A 598 0.90 22.70 3.11
CA ASN A 598 0.46 22.47 4.49
C ASN A 598 0.47 20.98 4.82
N LYS A 599 0.05 20.13 3.88
CA LYS A 599 0.03 18.67 4.07
C LYS A 599 1.43 18.12 4.29
N ILE A 600 2.40 18.58 3.48
CA ILE A 600 3.83 18.22 3.63
C ILE A 600 4.33 18.66 5.00
N ARG A 601 3.99 19.88 5.41
CA ARG A 601 4.43 20.45 6.69
C ARG A 601 3.92 19.63 7.88
N ILE A 602 2.67 19.14 7.80
CA ILE A 602 2.08 18.30 8.85
C ILE A 602 2.83 16.96 8.94
N VAL A 603 3.10 16.34 7.79
CA VAL A 603 3.85 15.07 7.73
C VAL A 603 5.26 15.29 8.33
N ASN A 604 5.94 16.36 7.94
CA ASN A 604 7.28 16.71 8.46
C ASN A 604 7.27 16.89 9.97
N ALA A 605 6.24 17.56 10.51
CA ALA A 605 6.13 17.84 11.95
C ALA A 605 6.03 16.53 12.76
N TRP A 606 5.21 15.59 12.29
CA TRP A 606 5.09 14.29 12.93
C TRP A 606 6.39 13.48 12.82
N GLN A 607 7.07 13.56 11.66
CA GLN A 607 8.35 12.86 11.44
C GLN A 607 9.45 13.43 12.35
N ARG A 608 9.43 14.74 12.65
CA ARG A 608 10.36 15.36 13.62
C ARG A 608 10.16 14.83 15.03
N LYS A 609 8.96 14.33 15.34
CA LYS A 609 8.65 13.69 16.64
C LYS A 609 8.99 12.19 16.62
N ASP A 610 9.75 11.73 15.63
CA ASP A 610 10.17 10.33 15.45
C ASP A 610 8.98 9.38 15.25
N ARG A 611 7.89 9.90 14.69
CA ARG A 611 6.70 9.09 14.36
C ARG A 611 6.80 8.58 12.93
N ILE A 612 6.28 7.38 12.69
CA ILE A 612 6.16 6.81 11.35
C ILE A 612 4.76 7.17 10.86
N VAL A 613 4.73 7.94 9.78
CA VAL A 613 3.50 8.56 9.27
C VAL A 613 3.01 7.84 8.02
N SER A 614 1.74 7.44 8.04
CA SER A 614 1.03 7.03 6.84
C SER A 614 0.13 8.18 6.40
N MET A 615 0.22 8.57 5.13
CA MET A 615 -0.65 9.61 4.55
C MET A 615 -1.57 8.96 3.53
N ILE A 616 -2.87 9.18 3.68
CA ILE A 616 -3.89 8.63 2.78
C ILE A 616 -4.50 9.76 1.97
N GLY A 617 -4.60 9.58 0.68
CA GLY A 617 -5.22 10.56 -0.20
C GLY A 617 -5.66 9.96 -1.53
N ASP A 618 -6.46 10.71 -2.28
CA ASP A 618 -7.00 10.25 -3.56
C ASP A 618 -6.79 11.25 -4.71
N GLY A 619 -6.25 12.42 -4.44
CA GLY A 619 -6.17 13.48 -5.43
C GLY A 619 -4.76 13.98 -5.72
N VAL A 620 -4.68 14.84 -6.73
CA VAL A 620 -3.45 15.52 -7.14
C VAL A 620 -2.84 16.30 -5.97
N ASN A 621 -3.70 16.94 -5.19
CA ASN A 621 -3.29 17.78 -4.04
C ASN A 621 -2.59 16.97 -2.94
N ASP A 622 -2.84 15.67 -2.90
CA ASP A 622 -2.27 14.78 -1.90
C ASP A 622 -0.91 14.22 -2.30
N ALA A 623 -0.58 14.22 -3.60
CA ALA A 623 0.60 13.50 -4.13
C ALA A 623 1.92 13.89 -3.44
N PRO A 624 2.22 15.19 -3.23
CA PRO A 624 3.48 15.53 -2.55
C PRO A 624 3.56 14.99 -1.13
N ALA A 625 2.45 15.01 -0.38
CA ALA A 625 2.41 14.48 0.98
C ALA A 625 2.49 12.95 0.98
N LEU A 626 1.89 12.29 -0.01
CA LEU A 626 1.99 10.83 -0.18
C LEU A 626 3.44 10.40 -0.38
N LYS A 627 4.19 11.16 -1.18
CA LYS A 627 5.62 10.89 -1.41
C LYS A 627 6.46 11.11 -0.14
N LYS A 628 6.14 12.16 0.62
CA LYS A 628 6.90 12.53 1.83
C LYS A 628 6.66 11.57 2.98
N ALA A 629 5.45 11.01 3.10
CA ALA A 629 5.07 10.10 4.17
C ALA A 629 5.91 8.82 4.13
N ASP A 630 6.08 8.20 5.29
CA ASP A 630 6.77 6.90 5.38
C ASP A 630 6.00 5.82 4.61
N VAL A 631 4.66 5.87 4.67
CA VAL A 631 3.78 5.01 3.86
C VAL A 631 2.70 5.90 3.23
N GLY A 632 2.89 6.31 1.99
CA GLY A 632 1.85 6.99 1.22
C GLY A 632 0.84 5.97 0.70
N VAL A 633 -0.45 6.24 0.90
CA VAL A 633 -1.54 5.33 0.55
C VAL A 633 -2.52 6.04 -0.39
N ALA A 634 -2.77 5.44 -1.55
CA ALA A 634 -3.74 5.95 -2.53
C ALA A 634 -4.97 5.06 -2.58
N MET A 635 -6.11 5.66 -2.89
CA MET A 635 -7.36 4.92 -3.14
C MET A 635 -7.31 4.29 -4.54
N GLY A 636 -7.69 3.03 -4.65
CA GLY A 636 -7.62 2.28 -5.91
C GLY A 636 -8.76 2.57 -6.87
N ILE A 637 -9.97 2.82 -6.35
CA ILE A 637 -11.17 3.06 -7.16
C ILE A 637 -11.30 4.57 -7.48
N THR A 638 -11.36 5.40 -6.44
CA THR A 638 -11.59 6.85 -6.58
C THR A 638 -10.29 7.65 -6.73
N GLY A 639 -9.15 7.05 -6.45
CA GLY A 639 -7.86 7.73 -6.53
C GLY A 639 -7.45 8.06 -7.95
N THR A 640 -6.83 9.24 -8.12
CA THR A 640 -6.28 9.66 -9.40
C THR A 640 -5.00 8.86 -9.70
N GLU A 641 -4.64 8.76 -10.97
CA GLU A 641 -3.38 8.10 -11.37
C GLU A 641 -2.17 8.81 -10.73
N VAL A 642 -2.25 10.14 -10.55
CA VAL A 642 -1.21 10.93 -9.87
C VAL A 642 -1.01 10.46 -8.43
N SER A 643 -2.10 10.29 -7.68
CA SER A 643 -2.01 9.82 -6.28
C SER A 643 -1.49 8.38 -6.22
N LYS A 644 -1.93 7.51 -7.11
CA LYS A 644 -1.45 6.12 -7.18
C LYS A 644 0.06 6.05 -7.47
N ASP A 645 0.54 6.91 -8.38
CA ASP A 645 1.97 6.96 -8.72
C ASP A 645 2.83 7.42 -7.54
N ALA A 646 2.33 8.37 -6.76
CA ALA A 646 3.05 8.92 -5.59
C ALA A 646 3.04 7.98 -4.39
N ALA A 647 2.07 7.09 -4.30
CA ALA A 647 1.86 6.22 -3.13
C ALA A 647 2.79 5.01 -3.13
N SER A 648 3.07 4.48 -1.95
CA SER A 648 3.78 3.20 -1.79
C SER A 648 2.82 2.02 -1.56
N MET A 649 1.53 2.31 -1.33
CA MET A 649 0.47 1.30 -1.19
C MET A 649 -0.82 1.83 -1.80
N ILE A 650 -1.61 0.93 -2.39
CA ILE A 650 -2.92 1.26 -2.98
C ILE A 650 -3.99 0.40 -2.31
N LEU A 651 -5.10 1.03 -1.91
CA LEU A 651 -6.26 0.32 -1.36
C LEU A 651 -7.22 -0.02 -2.50
N ALA A 652 -7.26 -1.29 -2.90
CA ALA A 652 -8.07 -1.74 -4.03
C ALA A 652 -9.58 -1.55 -3.79
N ASP A 653 -10.02 -1.54 -2.54
CA ASP A 653 -11.43 -1.42 -2.14
C ASP A 653 -11.81 -0.03 -1.59
N ASP A 654 -10.89 0.93 -1.62
CA ASP A 654 -11.08 2.29 -1.08
C ASP A 654 -11.53 2.31 0.38
N ASN A 655 -11.21 1.28 1.14
CA ASN A 655 -11.71 1.11 2.50
C ASN A 655 -10.60 1.44 3.52
N PHE A 656 -10.83 2.47 4.35
CA PHE A 656 -9.89 2.87 5.41
C PHE A 656 -9.59 1.67 6.35
N ALA A 657 -10.57 0.79 6.60
CA ALA A 657 -10.39 -0.39 7.44
C ALA A 657 -9.29 -1.33 6.89
N THR A 658 -9.08 -1.34 5.58
CA THR A 658 -8.05 -2.15 4.94
C THR A 658 -6.64 -1.72 5.40
N ILE A 659 -6.43 -0.43 5.68
CA ILE A 659 -5.15 0.06 6.21
C ILE A 659 -4.84 -0.58 7.56
N ILE A 660 -5.86 -0.70 8.41
CA ILE A 660 -5.69 -1.28 9.74
C ILE A 660 -5.33 -2.77 9.61
N LYS A 661 -5.95 -3.49 8.66
CA LYS A 661 -5.56 -4.87 8.33
C LYS A 661 -4.12 -4.93 7.81
N ALA A 662 -3.72 -3.98 6.97
CA ALA A 662 -2.35 -3.91 6.44
C ALA A 662 -1.34 -3.64 7.55
N VAL A 663 -1.66 -2.78 8.51
CA VAL A 663 -0.81 -2.53 9.68
C VAL A 663 -0.66 -3.81 10.50
N ALA A 664 -1.75 -4.53 10.74
CA ALA A 664 -1.72 -5.81 11.45
C ALA A 664 -0.83 -6.82 10.73
N ASN A 665 -0.95 -6.91 9.40
CA ASN A 665 -0.13 -7.81 8.57
C ASN A 665 1.35 -7.39 8.60
N GLY A 666 1.64 -6.08 8.56
CA GLY A 666 3.00 -5.58 8.68
C GLY A 666 3.64 -5.92 10.00
N ARG A 667 2.90 -5.78 11.09
CA ARG A 667 3.33 -6.17 12.44
C ARG A 667 3.58 -7.68 12.52
N THR A 668 2.72 -8.49 11.90
CA THR A 668 2.83 -9.95 11.87
C THR A 668 4.08 -10.38 11.08
N VAL A 669 4.31 -9.78 9.91
CA VAL A 669 5.49 -10.08 9.09
C VAL A 669 6.77 -9.79 9.88
N TYR A 670 6.86 -8.64 10.53
CA TYR A 670 8.03 -8.27 11.34
C TYR A 670 8.24 -9.26 12.49
N GLU A 671 7.17 -9.59 13.21
CA GLU A 671 7.23 -10.54 14.34
C GLU A 671 7.66 -11.94 13.88
N ASN A 672 7.12 -12.39 12.75
CA ASN A 672 7.48 -13.71 12.18
C ASN A 672 8.94 -13.75 11.74
N ILE A 673 9.44 -12.67 11.12
CA ILE A 673 10.86 -12.56 10.76
C ILE A 673 11.72 -12.62 12.02
N LYS A 674 11.36 -11.86 13.05
CA LYS A 674 12.08 -11.84 14.32
C LYS A 674 12.11 -13.24 14.96
N ASN A 675 10.96 -13.93 14.96
CA ASN A 675 10.86 -15.28 15.52
C ASN A 675 11.69 -16.29 14.73
N ALA A 676 11.72 -16.20 13.40
CA ALA A 676 12.54 -17.07 12.55
C ALA A 676 14.04 -16.83 12.82
N ILE A 677 14.43 -15.55 12.96
CA ILE A 677 15.82 -15.19 13.30
C ILE A 677 16.19 -15.80 14.67
N GLY A 678 15.29 -15.68 15.65
CA GLY A 678 15.49 -16.25 16.99
C GLY A 678 15.68 -17.76 16.94
N TYR A 679 14.87 -18.44 16.14
CA TYR A 679 14.98 -19.88 15.94
C TYR A 679 16.36 -20.26 15.37
N LEU A 680 16.77 -19.60 14.28
CA LEU A 680 18.03 -19.92 13.60
C LEU A 680 19.24 -19.62 14.50
N LEU A 681 19.25 -18.44 15.14
CA LEU A 681 20.38 -18.02 15.96
C LEU A 681 20.51 -18.84 17.25
N SER A 682 19.40 -19.18 17.91
CA SER A 682 19.46 -20.00 19.13
C SER A 682 19.92 -21.42 18.81
N GLY A 683 19.48 -21.96 17.69
CA GLY A 683 19.93 -23.26 17.21
C GLY A 683 21.42 -23.27 16.89
N ASN A 684 21.87 -22.25 16.14
CA ASN A 684 23.31 -22.13 15.79
C ASN A 684 24.16 -21.92 17.04
N LEU A 685 23.68 -21.12 17.99
CA LEU A 685 24.40 -20.89 19.26
C LEU A 685 24.55 -22.17 20.05
N SER A 686 23.55 -23.04 20.06
CA SER A 686 23.64 -24.33 20.75
C SER A 686 24.75 -25.21 20.14
N ALA A 687 24.89 -25.22 18.81
CA ALA A 687 25.96 -25.94 18.13
C ALA A 687 27.34 -25.32 18.44
N ILE A 688 27.45 -24.02 18.45
CA ILE A 688 28.69 -23.25 18.77
C ILE A 688 29.13 -23.61 20.19
N ILE A 689 28.21 -23.53 21.14
CA ILE A 689 28.52 -23.83 22.58
C ILE A 689 28.99 -25.28 22.74
N THR A 690 28.35 -26.21 22.03
CA THR A 690 28.75 -27.63 22.08
C THR A 690 30.17 -27.83 21.53
N VAL A 691 30.49 -27.21 20.39
CA VAL A 691 31.86 -27.32 19.80
C VAL A 691 32.89 -26.65 20.71
N LEU A 692 32.58 -25.47 21.26
CA LEU A 692 33.49 -24.78 22.22
C LEU A 692 33.74 -25.60 23.46
N PHE A 693 32.68 -26.18 24.03
CA PHE A 693 32.81 -27.05 25.22
C PHE A 693 33.73 -28.24 24.92
N ALA A 694 33.51 -28.93 23.80
CA ALA A 694 34.31 -30.09 23.42
C ALA A 694 35.80 -29.70 23.22
N SER A 695 36.03 -28.55 22.58
CA SER A 695 37.39 -28.02 22.34
C SER A 695 38.09 -27.69 23.66
N LEU A 696 37.42 -26.96 24.54
CA LEU A 696 38.02 -26.52 25.81
C LEU A 696 38.21 -27.66 26.80
N ALA A 697 37.36 -28.70 26.75
CA ALA A 697 37.43 -29.88 27.60
C ALA A 697 38.39 -30.94 27.06
N GLY A 698 38.96 -30.75 25.89
CA GLY A 698 39.89 -31.73 25.30
C GLY A 698 39.20 -32.95 24.73
N LEU A 699 37.92 -32.89 24.42
CA LEU A 699 37.10 -33.98 23.89
C LEU A 699 37.16 -34.03 22.36
N PRO A 700 36.81 -35.20 21.73
CA PRO A 700 36.70 -35.23 20.25
C PRO A 700 35.69 -34.25 19.73
N VAL A 701 35.79 -33.87 18.42
CA VAL A 701 34.85 -32.97 17.79
C VAL A 701 33.42 -33.57 17.82
N PRO A 702 32.42 -32.85 18.31
CA PRO A 702 31.07 -33.41 18.46
C PRO A 702 30.27 -33.50 17.18
N PHE A 703 30.62 -32.71 16.16
CA PHE A 703 29.92 -32.70 14.87
C PHE A 703 30.92 -32.66 13.74
N VAL A 704 30.59 -33.31 12.64
CA VAL A 704 31.32 -33.15 11.39
C VAL A 704 30.55 -32.14 10.50
N ALA A 705 31.26 -31.56 9.52
CA ALA A 705 30.69 -30.49 8.70
C ALA A 705 29.40 -30.89 7.96
N VAL A 706 29.37 -32.14 7.43
CA VAL A 706 28.17 -32.62 6.70
C VAL A 706 26.94 -32.66 7.59
N GLN A 707 27.10 -33.05 8.85
CA GLN A 707 26.01 -33.09 9.82
C GLN A 707 25.44 -31.70 10.09
N LEU A 708 26.32 -30.72 10.31
CA LEU A 708 25.94 -29.35 10.59
C LEU A 708 25.28 -28.69 9.36
N LEU A 709 25.79 -28.97 8.15
CA LEU A 709 25.19 -28.46 6.91
C LEU A 709 23.80 -29.04 6.68
N PHE A 710 23.62 -30.34 6.97
CA PHE A 710 22.30 -30.96 6.89
C PHE A 710 21.32 -30.25 7.82
N ILE A 711 21.72 -29.99 9.07
CA ILE A 711 20.88 -29.27 10.03
C ILE A 711 20.56 -27.89 9.54
N ASN A 712 21.58 -27.09 9.20
CA ASN A 712 21.43 -25.67 8.86
C ASN A 712 20.64 -25.46 7.58
N LEU A 713 20.86 -26.31 6.58
CA LEU A 713 20.23 -26.13 5.26
C LEU A 713 18.87 -26.85 5.11
N VAL A 714 18.81 -28.09 5.56
CA VAL A 714 17.65 -28.96 5.32
C VAL A 714 16.65 -28.88 6.45
N THR A 715 17.04 -29.24 7.66
CA THR A 715 16.08 -29.35 8.77
C THR A 715 15.74 -28.02 9.41
N ASP A 716 16.62 -27.03 9.39
CA ASP A 716 16.34 -25.72 9.97
C ASP A 716 15.45 -24.86 9.06
N SER A 717 15.61 -24.95 7.74
CA SER A 717 14.82 -24.16 6.80
C SER A 717 13.34 -24.52 6.85
N LEU A 718 12.99 -25.78 7.15
CA LEU A 718 11.59 -26.21 7.22
C LEU A 718 10.84 -25.52 8.39
N PRO A 719 11.29 -25.61 9.65
CA PRO A 719 10.62 -24.89 10.75
C PRO A 719 10.69 -23.36 10.60
N ALA A 720 11.79 -22.82 10.07
CA ALA A 720 11.94 -21.37 9.90
C ALA A 720 10.91 -20.82 8.91
N LEU A 721 10.67 -21.52 7.80
CA LEU A 721 9.61 -21.15 6.84
C LEU A 721 8.23 -21.25 7.48
N ALA A 722 7.99 -22.30 8.25
CA ALA A 722 6.72 -22.50 8.95
C ALA A 722 6.47 -21.38 9.98
N ILE A 723 7.51 -20.93 10.67
CA ILE A 723 7.44 -19.78 11.60
C ILE A 723 7.04 -18.51 10.81
N GLY A 724 7.59 -18.34 9.62
CA GLY A 724 7.28 -17.21 8.74
C GLY A 724 5.82 -17.19 8.27
N MET A 725 5.17 -18.36 8.29
CA MET A 725 3.77 -18.51 7.87
C MET A 725 2.78 -18.45 9.04
N GLU A 726 3.25 -18.14 10.24
CA GLU A 726 2.42 -18.06 11.45
C GLU A 726 1.33 -17.01 11.28
N PRO A 727 0.06 -17.35 11.55
CA PRO A 727 -1.02 -16.35 11.57
C PRO A 727 -0.74 -15.30 12.65
N GLY A 728 -1.20 -14.07 12.40
CA GLY A 728 -1.00 -12.98 13.36
C GLY A 728 -1.63 -13.29 14.72
N ASP A 729 -0.95 -12.83 15.77
CA ASP A 729 -1.48 -12.86 17.13
C ASP A 729 -2.81 -12.08 17.13
N PRO A 730 -3.93 -12.65 17.64
CA PRO A 730 -5.19 -11.91 17.72
C PRO A 730 -5.08 -10.57 18.47
N ASP A 731 -4.10 -10.44 19.36
CA ASP A 731 -3.87 -9.22 20.15
C ASP A 731 -2.85 -8.26 19.53
N ILE A 732 -2.45 -8.48 18.27
CA ILE A 732 -1.38 -7.67 17.63
C ILE A 732 -1.78 -6.20 17.50
N LEU A 733 -3.06 -5.91 17.30
CA LEU A 733 -3.59 -4.54 17.23
C LEU A 733 -3.93 -3.94 18.59
N LYS A 734 -3.66 -4.64 19.67
CA LYS A 734 -3.82 -4.12 21.05
C LYS A 734 -2.49 -3.62 21.61
N ARG A 735 -1.40 -3.79 20.85
CA ARG A 735 -0.05 -3.37 21.25
C ARG A 735 0.26 -2.00 20.64
N LYS A 736 1.17 -1.27 21.29
CA LYS A 736 1.70 -0.01 20.74
C LYS A 736 2.59 -0.31 19.52
N PRO A 737 2.73 0.66 18.59
CA PRO A 737 3.66 0.48 17.47
C PRO A 737 5.10 0.30 18.00
N ARG A 738 5.90 -0.53 17.31
CA ARG A 738 7.30 -0.70 17.69
C ARG A 738 8.10 0.58 17.39
N ASP A 739 9.15 0.82 18.19
CA ASP A 739 10.08 1.91 17.97
C ASP A 739 10.87 1.60 16.68
N PRO A 740 10.80 2.43 15.64
CA PRO A 740 11.52 2.17 14.39
C PRO A 740 13.03 2.22 14.55
N LYS A 741 13.54 2.84 15.61
CA LYS A 741 14.97 2.92 15.88
C LYS A 741 15.49 1.69 16.64
N ALA A 742 14.60 0.91 17.24
CA ALA A 742 14.97 -0.34 17.92
C ALA A 742 15.38 -1.40 16.89
N GLY A 743 16.57 -1.96 17.05
CA GLY A 743 17.04 -3.06 16.23
C GLY A 743 16.27 -4.34 16.54
N ILE A 744 16.31 -5.30 15.62
CA ILE A 744 15.74 -6.63 15.85
C ILE A 744 16.41 -7.30 17.06
N LEU A 745 17.73 -7.16 17.17
CA LEU A 745 18.53 -7.79 18.23
C LEU A 745 18.64 -6.84 19.44
N ASP A 746 17.56 -6.65 20.14
CA ASP A 746 17.56 -5.90 21.40
C ASP A 746 18.07 -6.82 22.56
N LYS A 747 18.32 -6.23 23.74
CA LYS A 747 18.85 -6.96 24.90
C LYS A 747 17.97 -8.13 25.33
N ALA A 748 16.66 -7.93 25.35
CA ALA A 748 15.70 -8.98 25.77
C ALA A 748 15.72 -10.15 24.79
N PHE A 749 15.76 -9.86 23.50
CA PHE A 749 15.78 -10.88 22.44
C PHE A 749 17.10 -11.66 22.44
N VAL A 750 18.24 -10.96 22.59
CA VAL A 750 19.57 -11.59 22.70
C VAL A 750 19.62 -12.49 23.93
N SER A 751 19.08 -12.04 25.08
CA SER A 751 18.97 -12.86 26.31
C SER A 751 18.18 -14.13 26.05
N GLN A 752 17.04 -14.01 25.38
CA GLN A 752 16.17 -15.15 25.04
C GLN A 752 16.90 -16.15 24.14
N ILE A 753 17.58 -15.66 23.10
CA ILE A 753 18.39 -16.49 22.19
C ILE A 753 19.47 -17.22 22.99
N THR A 754 20.18 -16.53 23.87
CA THR A 754 21.26 -17.09 24.68
C THR A 754 20.76 -18.19 25.61
N ILE A 755 19.68 -17.94 26.35
CA ILE A 755 19.08 -18.90 27.27
C ILE A 755 18.59 -20.14 26.52
N GLN A 756 17.89 -19.95 25.41
CA GLN A 756 17.37 -21.08 24.63
C GLN A 756 18.51 -21.89 24.00
N GLY A 757 19.54 -21.23 23.48
CA GLY A 757 20.73 -21.87 22.94
C GLY A 757 21.49 -22.70 24.01
N LEU A 758 21.61 -22.12 25.21
CA LEU A 758 22.25 -22.80 26.35
C LEU A 758 21.49 -24.08 26.77
N LEU A 759 20.16 -24.00 26.85
CA LEU A 759 19.31 -25.13 27.21
C LEU A 759 19.46 -26.28 26.21
N ILE A 760 19.46 -25.96 24.91
CA ILE A 760 19.63 -26.95 23.85
C ILE A 760 21.04 -27.55 23.93
N SER A 761 22.07 -26.72 24.14
CA SER A 761 23.47 -27.16 24.21
C SER A 761 23.73 -28.09 25.40
N ILE A 762 23.09 -27.86 26.54
CA ILE A 762 23.20 -28.70 27.71
C ILE A 762 22.72 -30.15 27.38
N SER A 763 21.56 -30.23 26.68
CA SER A 763 21.02 -31.53 26.24
C SER A 763 21.94 -32.24 25.25
N VAL A 764 22.48 -31.47 24.28
CA VAL A 764 23.37 -32.01 23.25
C VAL A 764 24.69 -32.48 23.87
N ILE A 765 25.27 -31.71 24.80
CA ILE A 765 26.49 -32.05 25.52
C ILE A 765 26.27 -33.33 26.34
N ALA A 766 25.12 -33.42 27.03
CA ALA A 766 24.77 -34.62 27.80
C ALA A 766 24.70 -35.87 26.90
N ALA A 767 24.05 -35.75 25.74
CA ALA A 767 23.98 -36.84 24.75
C ALA A 767 25.37 -37.24 24.22
N PHE A 768 26.22 -36.23 23.97
CA PHE A 768 27.60 -36.45 23.51
C PHE A 768 28.41 -37.23 24.54
N LEU A 769 28.33 -36.81 25.81
CA LEU A 769 29.02 -37.46 26.91
C LEU A 769 28.54 -38.89 27.12
N ILE A 770 27.21 -39.12 27.00
CA ILE A 770 26.64 -40.47 27.09
C ILE A 770 27.19 -41.35 25.96
N GLY A 771 27.22 -40.82 24.73
CA GLY A 771 27.75 -41.55 23.56
C GLY A 771 29.25 -41.84 23.66
N LEU A 772 30.02 -40.95 24.32
CA LEU A 772 31.48 -41.15 24.52
C LEU A 772 31.80 -42.37 25.37
N LYS A 773 30.89 -42.87 26.19
CA LYS A 773 31.06 -44.10 26.96
C LYS A 773 31.18 -45.32 26.06
N ASP A 774 30.58 -45.28 24.85
CA ASP A 774 30.64 -46.37 23.86
C ASP A 774 31.82 -46.17 22.90
N SER A 775 31.82 -45.04 22.17
CA SER A 775 32.86 -44.69 21.21
C SER A 775 32.71 -43.21 20.78
N PRO A 776 33.76 -42.58 20.24
CA PRO A 776 33.65 -41.25 19.65
C PRO A 776 32.65 -41.18 18.49
N ALA A 777 32.51 -42.23 17.66
CA ALA A 777 31.55 -42.28 16.54
C ALA A 777 30.11 -42.29 17.06
N VAL A 778 29.82 -43.03 18.13
CA VAL A 778 28.51 -43.07 18.78
C VAL A 778 28.21 -41.71 19.41
N ALA A 779 29.20 -41.06 20.01
CA ALA A 779 29.08 -39.75 20.64
C ALA A 779 28.69 -38.68 19.61
N THR A 780 29.35 -38.68 18.44
CA THR A 780 29.07 -37.77 17.33
C THR A 780 27.65 -37.99 16.82
N THR A 781 27.25 -39.24 16.62
CA THR A 781 25.89 -39.60 16.17
C THR A 781 24.83 -39.14 17.18
N MET A 782 25.07 -39.36 18.47
CA MET A 782 24.18 -38.92 19.56
C MET A 782 24.04 -37.40 19.58
N ALA A 783 25.18 -36.68 19.46
CA ALA A 783 25.17 -35.20 19.47
C ALA A 783 24.42 -34.67 18.27
N PHE A 784 24.70 -35.19 17.07
CA PHE A 784 24.03 -34.79 15.84
C PHE A 784 22.50 -35.02 15.90
N SER A 785 22.12 -36.20 16.31
CA SER A 785 20.71 -36.63 16.39
C SER A 785 19.95 -35.81 17.41
N THR A 786 20.55 -35.60 18.60
CA THR A 786 19.94 -34.81 19.67
C THR A 786 19.77 -33.35 19.22
N LEU A 787 20.80 -32.76 18.63
CA LEU A 787 20.75 -31.37 18.16
C LEU A 787 19.67 -31.22 17.09
N THR A 788 19.62 -32.11 16.10
CA THR A 788 18.64 -32.06 15.01
C THR A 788 17.20 -32.14 15.55
N PHE A 789 16.95 -33.12 16.40
CA PHE A 789 15.60 -33.34 16.94
C PHE A 789 15.18 -32.21 17.90
N ALA A 790 16.10 -31.73 18.72
CA ALA A 790 15.85 -30.61 19.64
C ALA A 790 15.53 -29.34 18.86
N ARG A 791 16.24 -29.09 17.75
CA ARG A 791 15.99 -27.92 16.92
C ARG A 791 14.62 -28.01 16.20
N LEU A 792 14.25 -29.22 15.72
CA LEU A 792 12.93 -29.44 15.13
C LEU A 792 11.81 -29.16 16.16
N LEU A 793 11.97 -29.61 17.38
CA LEU A 793 11.02 -29.33 18.47
C LEU A 793 11.03 -27.87 18.85
N HIS A 794 12.18 -27.20 18.79
CA HIS A 794 12.34 -25.78 19.11
C HIS A 794 11.59 -24.89 18.13
N GLY A 795 11.31 -25.38 16.93
CA GLY A 795 10.48 -24.68 15.95
C GLY A 795 9.10 -24.34 16.53
N PHE A 796 8.54 -25.23 17.35
CA PHE A 796 7.27 -24.96 18.05
C PHE A 796 7.42 -23.88 19.12
N ASN A 797 8.57 -23.82 19.79
CA ASN A 797 8.87 -22.79 20.80
C ASN A 797 8.92 -21.39 20.20
N CYS A 798 9.42 -21.28 18.97
CA CYS A 798 9.69 -20.00 18.32
C CYS A 798 8.50 -19.46 17.49
N ARG A 799 7.39 -20.18 17.43
CA ARG A 799 6.18 -19.74 16.72
C ARG A 799 5.60 -18.45 17.30
N SER A 800 5.68 -18.30 18.61
CA SER A 800 5.05 -17.19 19.34
C SER A 800 5.74 -16.99 20.69
N GLN A 801 5.53 -15.82 21.29
CA GLN A 801 5.89 -15.56 22.69
C GLN A 801 4.94 -16.27 23.65
N HIS A 802 3.76 -16.67 23.19
CA HIS A 802 2.79 -17.46 23.98
C HIS A 802 3.11 -18.94 23.89
N SER A 803 2.62 -19.71 24.88
CA SER A 803 2.82 -21.17 24.89
C SER A 803 2.07 -21.81 23.71
N ILE A 804 2.55 -22.96 23.25
CA ILE A 804 1.94 -23.75 22.18
C ILE A 804 0.51 -24.21 22.59
N PHE A 805 0.25 -24.36 23.85
CA PHE A 805 -1.08 -24.76 24.37
C PHE A 805 -2.10 -23.62 24.23
N LYS A 806 -1.63 -22.36 24.27
CA LYS A 806 -2.48 -21.19 24.08
C LYS A 806 -2.79 -20.96 22.60
N ILE A 807 -1.78 -21.05 21.73
CA ILE A 807 -1.95 -20.79 20.30
C ILE A 807 -2.45 -21.99 19.51
N GLY A 808 -2.20 -23.23 20.00
CA GLY A 808 -2.65 -24.47 19.37
C GLY A 808 -1.78 -24.90 18.19
N PHE A 809 -1.89 -26.18 17.82
CA PHE A 809 -1.14 -26.75 16.69
C PHE A 809 -1.85 -26.52 15.33
N LYS A 810 -3.18 -26.43 15.35
CA LYS A 810 -4.00 -26.36 14.13
C LYS A 810 -3.87 -25.03 13.37
N ASN A 811 -3.53 -23.96 14.06
CA ASN A 811 -3.42 -22.62 13.43
C ASN A 811 -2.30 -22.54 12.40
N ASN A 812 -1.29 -23.37 12.55
CA ASN A 812 -0.15 -23.43 11.63
C ASN A 812 0.21 -24.89 11.34
N TRP A 813 -0.54 -25.49 10.40
CA TRP A 813 -0.30 -26.88 10.00
C TRP A 813 1.09 -27.04 9.32
N TYR A 814 1.65 -25.95 8.78
CA TYR A 814 3.00 -25.97 8.19
C TYR A 814 4.06 -26.34 9.22
N SER A 815 3.87 -25.93 10.49
CA SER A 815 4.82 -26.27 11.57
C SER A 815 4.79 -27.79 11.84
N LEU A 816 3.61 -28.38 11.82
CA LEU A 816 3.46 -29.85 11.97
C LEU A 816 4.07 -30.58 10.80
N ALA A 817 3.85 -30.12 9.57
CA ALA A 817 4.41 -30.69 8.34
C ALA A 817 5.95 -30.61 8.37
N ALA A 818 6.49 -29.44 8.76
CA ALA A 818 7.94 -29.23 8.87
C ALA A 818 8.58 -30.17 9.87
N PHE A 819 7.94 -30.31 11.04
CA PHE A 819 8.41 -31.24 12.10
C PHE A 819 8.39 -32.69 11.60
N ALA A 820 7.29 -33.10 10.94
CA ALA A 820 7.13 -34.46 10.43
C ALA A 820 8.18 -34.78 9.36
N VAL A 821 8.37 -33.88 8.38
CA VAL A 821 9.34 -34.06 7.28
C VAL A 821 10.77 -34.11 7.87
N GLY A 822 11.10 -33.17 8.75
CA GLY A 822 12.43 -33.13 9.41
C GLY A 822 12.72 -34.39 10.21
N THR A 823 11.74 -34.88 10.97
CA THR A 823 11.86 -36.10 11.76
C THR A 823 12.02 -37.32 10.87
N ILE A 824 11.28 -37.43 9.78
CA ILE A 824 11.41 -38.51 8.79
C ILE A 824 12.81 -38.51 8.18
N LEU A 825 13.32 -37.33 7.79
CA LEU A 825 14.67 -37.18 7.21
C LEU A 825 15.74 -37.63 8.21
N LEU A 826 15.62 -37.25 9.47
CA LEU A 826 16.54 -37.67 10.54
C LEU A 826 16.46 -39.19 10.74
N ALA A 827 15.25 -39.74 10.76
CA ALA A 827 15.06 -41.21 10.93
C ALA A 827 15.70 -41.99 9.76
N LEU A 828 15.55 -41.48 8.52
CA LEU A 828 16.18 -42.08 7.35
C LEU A 828 17.70 -42.11 7.50
N ILE A 829 18.31 -41.01 7.98
CA ILE A 829 19.77 -40.93 8.16
C ILE A 829 20.23 -41.94 9.23
N LEU A 830 19.49 -42.03 10.35
CA LEU A 830 19.85 -42.86 11.47
C LEU A 830 19.62 -44.36 11.21
N PHE A 831 18.57 -44.73 10.47
CA PHE A 831 18.13 -46.11 10.37
C PHE A 831 18.35 -46.77 9.01
N VAL A 832 18.68 -46.01 7.95
CA VAL A 832 19.01 -46.56 6.64
C VAL A 832 20.54 -46.75 6.54
N PRO A 833 21.06 -48.00 6.46
CA PRO A 833 22.51 -48.20 6.48
C PRO A 833 23.26 -47.53 5.33
N ALA A 834 22.63 -47.39 4.18
CA ALA A 834 23.23 -46.78 2.99
C ALA A 834 23.61 -45.31 3.22
N LEU A 835 22.94 -44.60 4.13
CA LEU A 835 23.17 -43.17 4.41
C LEU A 835 24.23 -42.99 5.53
N HIS A 836 24.60 -44.03 6.26
CA HIS A 836 25.51 -43.91 7.41
C HIS A 836 26.90 -43.36 7.03
N SER A 837 27.48 -43.83 5.94
CA SER A 837 28.81 -43.34 5.52
C SER A 837 28.75 -41.90 5.04
N LEU A 838 27.65 -41.52 4.37
CA LEU A 838 27.45 -40.16 3.81
C LEU A 838 27.37 -39.11 4.92
N PHE A 839 26.63 -39.39 6.01
CA PHE A 839 26.43 -38.48 7.14
C PHE A 839 27.32 -38.72 8.33
N ALA A 840 28.25 -39.67 8.20
CA ALA A 840 29.22 -40.01 9.24
C ALA A 840 28.55 -40.44 10.56
N VAL A 841 27.47 -41.21 10.47
CA VAL A 841 26.72 -41.70 11.63
C VAL A 841 26.96 -43.24 11.78
N THR A 842 26.75 -43.71 12.99
CA THR A 842 26.85 -45.14 13.32
C THR A 842 25.51 -45.63 13.86
N PRO A 843 25.22 -46.94 13.72
CA PRO A 843 23.97 -47.45 14.30
C PRO A 843 23.90 -47.20 15.81
N LEU A 844 22.71 -46.82 16.30
CA LEU A 844 22.43 -46.58 17.72
C LEU A 844 21.59 -47.73 18.28
N THR A 845 21.80 -48.07 19.56
CA THR A 845 20.97 -49.04 20.27
C THR A 845 19.60 -48.38 20.57
N GLY A 846 18.60 -49.20 20.90
CA GLY A 846 17.28 -48.72 21.31
C GLY A 846 17.35 -47.79 22.53
N GLN A 847 18.22 -48.12 23.48
CA GLN A 847 18.41 -47.28 24.67
C GLN A 847 19.01 -45.91 24.33
N GLU A 848 19.97 -45.88 23.40
CA GLU A 848 20.60 -44.65 22.93
C GLU A 848 19.59 -43.77 22.21
N VAL A 849 18.68 -44.36 21.41
CA VAL A 849 17.60 -43.65 20.74
C VAL A 849 16.64 -43.04 21.79
N MET A 850 16.33 -43.78 22.84
CA MET A 850 15.48 -43.27 23.93
C MET A 850 16.14 -42.09 24.65
N TRP A 851 17.48 -42.17 24.90
CA TRP A 851 18.24 -41.09 25.52
C TRP A 851 18.20 -39.82 24.69
N LEU A 852 18.44 -39.95 23.36
CA LEU A 852 18.46 -38.75 22.48
C LEU A 852 17.07 -38.13 22.41
N ALA A 853 16.00 -38.93 22.34
CA ALA A 853 14.63 -38.44 22.31
C ALA A 853 14.26 -37.68 23.58
N GLY A 854 14.60 -38.25 24.73
CA GLY A 854 14.33 -37.61 26.02
C GLY A 854 15.11 -36.34 26.23
N LEU A 855 16.39 -36.34 25.88
CA LEU A 855 17.24 -35.14 25.98
C LEU A 855 16.83 -34.05 25.02
N ALA A 856 16.37 -34.40 23.83
CA ALA A 856 15.89 -33.43 22.86
C ALA A 856 14.58 -32.75 23.31
N LEU A 857 13.76 -33.55 24.02
CA LEU A 857 12.51 -33.01 24.57
C LEU A 857 12.71 -32.04 25.72
N UNK A 858 13.70 -32.08 26.38
CA UNK A 858 13.89 -31.35 27.52
C UNK A 858 13.76 -29.93 27.36
N PRO A 859 14.62 -29.50 26.44
CA PRO A 859 14.50 -28.08 26.28
C PRO A 859 13.09 -27.57 25.85
N UNK A 860 12.43 -28.18 25.13
CA UNK A 860 11.24 -27.91 24.73
C UNK A 860 10.41 -27.68 25.77
N ILE A 861 10.30 -28.69 26.55
CA ILE A 861 9.41 -28.69 27.71
C ILE A 861 9.73 -27.50 28.65
N LEU A 862 11.01 -27.31 28.94
CA LEU A 862 11.46 -26.21 29.83
C LEU A 862 11.07 -24.83 29.28
N ILE A 863 11.24 -24.61 27.98
CA ILE A 863 10.92 -23.32 27.34
C ILE A 863 9.40 -23.11 27.38
N GLN A 864 8.59 -24.13 27.10
CA GLN A 864 7.13 -24.04 27.14
C GLN A 864 6.65 -23.80 28.58
N ALA A 865 7.26 -24.42 29.57
CA ALA A 865 6.92 -24.20 30.97
C ALA A 865 7.16 -22.75 31.37
N VAL A 866 8.29 -22.16 30.97
CA VAL A 866 8.60 -20.74 31.22
C VAL A 866 7.53 -19.83 30.56
N LYS A 867 7.12 -20.15 29.33
CA LYS A 867 6.08 -19.38 28.60
C LYS A 867 4.71 -19.48 29.29
N MET A 868 4.39 -20.63 29.87
CA MET A 868 3.12 -20.81 30.60
C MET A 868 3.10 -20.01 31.90
N ILE A 869 4.25 -19.87 32.58
CA ILE A 869 4.40 -19.10 33.81
C ILE A 869 4.35 -17.60 33.54
N ARG A 870 4.91 -17.14 32.42
CA ARG A 870 4.87 -15.73 32.00
C ARG A 870 3.52 -15.44 31.36
N LYS A 871 2.53 -14.96 32.12
CA LYS A 871 1.23 -14.54 31.60
C LYS A 871 1.28 -13.08 31.14
#